data_2363bec398b9686111fb781873200457
#
_entry.id   2363bec398b9686111fb781873200457
#
_cell.length_a   1.000
_cell.length_b   1.000
_cell.length_c   1.000
_cell.angle_alpha   90.00
_cell.angle_beta   90.00
_cell.angle_gamma   90.00
#
_symmetry.space_group_name_H-M   'P 1'
#
loop_
_entity.id
_entity.type
_entity.pdbx_description
1 polymer ?
#
loop_
_entity_poly.entity_id
_entity_poly.type
_entity_poly.pdbx_seq_one_letter_code
_entity_poly.pdbx_strand_id
1 'polypeptide(L)'
;MVNEVPKKHYVIKRSGKPEEVHLDKITNRITKLCDGLNKDFVEPVNITLKVVRGLYHGVTTVELDTLAAETAAMMTTDHPDYGLLAARIAVSNLHKETKERFSDVVEDLYNMVNEKTGRRTPMISEFHYKIIKENADRLNSAINHERDFTYNYFGFKTLERSYLLKINGKIVERPQHMLMRVGVGIHGEDIDKAIETYNLLSEKYFTHASPTLYAAATPKPQLSSCFLLMMPEDSIEGIFNCITKCAYISKSAGGIGVNVHNIRAKGTYIAGTNGVSNGLVPMLRVFNNTAHYVDQGGNKRPGAFAIYLEPWHADIFEFLNLKKNTGKDEIRARELFYALWIPDLFMKRVESNGIWSLMCPHLCPGLSDCWGEEFEKLYEKYEADGKFVRQVEAQKLWHAIIISQVETGTPYMLYKDACNKKSNQQNLGTIKSSNLCTEIVEYTSPDEIAVCNLASVAVNMFVNTEKKIYDFNKLKEVTKVVTKNLNKIIDINFYPVPEAKTSNMKHRPIGIGIQGLADAFILLRIPFDSPEALLLNQQIFETLYYGALEASCELAEIEGTYSTYQGSPVSKGTLQYDMWNVTPTKLWDWSILKKKIAKHGVRNSLLLAPMPTASTAQILGNNESFEPYTSNIYTRRVLSGEFQVVNHHLLQDLTRLGLWDDVMKNQIIANCGSIQNIPGIPQDIKKIYKTVWEISQKVVLNMAADRGAFIDQSQSLNIHIEKPTYGVLTSIHFYGWRKGLKTGMYYLRTKPAAKPIQFTVDKQKLLVKNDAPAEDFEPSTSTKNGDSIKKIENSKDDEELARLVCSIQNPGACDMCGA
;
A
#
# COMPACT_ATOMS: atom_id res chain seq x y z
N MET A 1 27.02 21.32 56.22
CA MET A 1 25.84 21.36 55.40
C MET A 1 26.00 22.53 54.43
N VAL A 2 26.48 22.28 53.24
CA VAL A 2 26.57 23.29 52.20
C VAL A 2 25.19 23.32 51.56
N ASN A 3 24.47 24.42 51.71
CA ASN A 3 23.23 24.70 51.01
C ASN A 3 23.54 24.80 49.53
N GLU A 4 23.33 23.72 48.79
CA GLU A 4 23.25 23.81 47.34
C GLU A 4 22.02 24.64 46.97
N VAL A 5 22.26 25.85 46.49
CA VAL A 5 21.24 26.68 45.85
C VAL A 5 20.70 25.86 44.65
N PRO A 6 19.40 25.63 44.55
CA PRO A 6 18.82 24.87 43.44
C PRO A 6 19.25 25.51 42.11
N LYS A 7 20.00 24.77 41.29
CA LYS A 7 20.44 25.26 39.98
C LYS A 7 19.17 25.62 39.18
N LYS A 8 18.98 26.94 38.96
CA LYS A 8 17.90 27.43 38.10
C LYS A 8 18.07 26.84 36.68
N HIS A 9 17.07 26.14 36.20
CA HIS A 9 17.05 25.64 34.85
C HIS A 9 16.68 26.77 33.87
N TYR A 10 17.46 26.92 32.80
CA TYR A 10 17.21 27.88 31.72
C TYR A 10 16.82 27.15 30.44
N VAL A 11 15.87 27.74 29.70
CA VAL A 11 15.49 27.33 28.34
C VAL A 11 16.02 28.37 27.35
N ILE A 12 16.39 27.87 26.15
CA ILE A 12 16.78 28.71 25.02
C ILE A 12 15.55 28.94 24.16
N LYS A 13 15.14 30.19 24.03
CA LYS A 13 14.05 30.57 23.15
C LYS A 13 14.43 30.46 21.67
N ARG A 14 13.45 30.41 20.77
CA ARG A 14 13.65 30.47 19.31
C ARG A 14 14.45 31.72 18.87
N SER A 15 14.40 32.79 19.64
CA SER A 15 15.23 33.99 19.41
C SER A 15 16.69 33.85 19.87
N GLY A 16 17.11 32.68 20.39
CA GLY A 16 18.42 32.44 20.97
C GLY A 16 18.63 32.99 22.40
N LYS A 17 17.64 33.69 22.98
CA LYS A 17 17.73 34.28 24.32
C LYS A 17 17.47 33.21 25.40
N PRO A 18 18.32 33.09 26.44
CA PRO A 18 18.03 32.26 27.60
C PRO A 18 16.93 32.88 28.45
N GLU A 19 16.03 32.06 28.99
CA GLU A 19 14.98 32.46 29.94
C GLU A 19 14.84 31.40 31.04
N GLU A 20 14.55 31.84 32.26
CA GLU A 20 14.30 30.92 33.39
C GLU A 20 13.04 30.04 33.08
N VAL A 21 13.09 28.76 33.44
CA VAL A 21 11.96 27.86 33.26
C VAL A 21 10.81 28.24 34.17
N HIS A 22 9.67 28.53 33.59
CA HIS A 22 8.42 28.78 34.30
C HIS A 22 7.40 27.70 33.95
N LEU A 23 7.01 26.89 34.92
CA LEU A 23 6.06 25.79 34.74
C LEU A 23 4.70 26.28 34.20
N ASP A 24 4.25 27.43 34.72
CA ASP A 24 2.99 28.04 34.30
C ASP A 24 2.96 28.39 32.80
N LYS A 25 4.12 28.79 32.25
CA LYS A 25 4.22 29.07 30.82
C LYS A 25 4.05 27.80 29.96
N ILE A 26 4.60 26.67 30.44
CA ILE A 26 4.44 25.38 29.76
C ILE A 26 2.98 24.91 29.86
N THR A 27 2.42 24.96 31.08
CA THR A 27 1.02 24.56 31.31
C THR A 27 0.06 25.41 30.48
N ASN A 28 0.17 26.75 30.54
CA ASN A 28 -0.68 27.68 29.80
C ASN A 28 -0.60 27.48 28.29
N ARG A 29 0.58 27.11 27.76
CA ARG A 29 0.74 26.81 26.36
C ARG A 29 -0.04 25.54 25.96
N ILE A 30 0.05 24.48 26.76
CA ILE A 30 -0.67 23.22 26.51
C ILE A 30 -2.17 23.47 26.67
N THR A 31 -2.59 24.17 27.72
CA THR A 31 -4.01 24.50 27.98
C THR A 31 -4.69 25.20 26.79
N LYS A 32 -3.97 26.14 26.12
CA LYS A 32 -4.49 26.84 24.93
C LYS A 32 -4.79 25.89 23.75
N LEU A 33 -4.14 24.73 23.70
CA LEU A 33 -4.33 23.74 22.64
C LEU A 33 -5.35 22.67 23.01
N CYS A 34 -5.91 22.71 24.25
CA CYS A 34 -6.94 21.79 24.73
C CYS A 34 -8.37 22.24 24.40
N ASP A 35 -8.54 23.33 23.66
CA ASP A 35 -9.88 23.83 23.34
C ASP A 35 -10.68 22.78 22.55
N GLY A 36 -11.94 22.53 22.99
CA GLY A 36 -12.81 21.51 22.42
C GLY A 36 -12.43 20.05 22.76
N LEU A 37 -11.39 19.79 23.56
CA LEU A 37 -11.06 18.46 24.08
C LEU A 37 -11.83 18.16 25.37
N ASN A 38 -11.97 16.87 25.70
CA ASN A 38 -12.66 16.42 26.90
C ASN A 38 -11.85 16.79 28.16
N LYS A 39 -12.33 17.78 28.91
CA LYS A 39 -11.66 18.34 30.10
C LYS A 39 -11.68 17.40 31.31
N ASP A 40 -12.53 16.38 31.33
CA ASP A 40 -12.59 15.40 32.41
C ASP A 40 -11.44 14.38 32.33
N PHE A 41 -10.84 14.22 31.16
CA PHE A 41 -9.77 13.25 30.93
C PHE A 41 -8.44 13.91 30.54
N VAL A 42 -8.46 15.06 29.87
CA VAL A 42 -7.24 15.72 29.38
C VAL A 42 -6.79 16.79 30.37
N GLU A 43 -5.73 16.46 31.11
CA GLU A 43 -5.14 17.34 32.13
C GLU A 43 -3.79 17.91 31.66
N PRO A 44 -3.72 19.20 31.28
CA PRO A 44 -2.47 19.86 30.88
C PRO A 44 -1.34 19.82 31.92
N VAL A 45 -1.73 19.86 33.21
CA VAL A 45 -0.77 19.81 34.32
C VAL A 45 0.00 18.49 34.35
N ASN A 46 -0.67 17.37 34.10
CA ASN A 46 -0.03 16.05 34.07
C ASN A 46 1.04 15.96 32.98
N ILE A 47 0.76 16.53 31.79
CA ILE A 47 1.75 16.62 30.72
C ILE A 47 2.92 17.48 31.16
N THR A 48 2.65 18.67 31.73
CA THR A 48 3.69 19.58 32.20
C THR A 48 4.61 18.91 33.23
N LEU A 49 4.06 18.19 34.22
CA LEU A 49 4.84 17.48 35.22
C LEU A 49 5.73 16.38 34.61
N LYS A 50 5.25 15.65 33.63
CA LYS A 50 6.05 14.65 32.91
C LYS A 50 7.15 15.30 32.06
N VAL A 51 6.86 16.42 31.38
CA VAL A 51 7.84 17.21 30.60
C VAL A 51 8.95 17.75 31.50
N VAL A 52 8.61 18.28 32.67
CA VAL A 52 9.56 18.87 33.63
C VAL A 52 10.55 17.83 34.13
N ARG A 53 10.15 16.58 34.30
CA ARG A 53 11.08 15.49 34.70
C ARG A 53 12.17 15.21 33.65
N GLY A 54 11.92 15.55 32.39
CA GLY A 54 12.89 15.41 31.29
C GLY A 54 13.70 16.68 31.00
N LEU A 55 13.57 17.75 31.80
CA LEU A 55 14.28 18.99 31.57
C LEU A 55 15.78 18.86 31.91
N TYR A 56 16.61 19.41 31.03
CA TYR A 56 18.03 19.63 31.24
C TYR A 56 18.38 21.10 30.98
N HIS A 57 19.52 21.53 31.51
CA HIS A 57 19.96 22.93 31.38
C HIS A 57 20.28 23.27 29.91
N GLY A 58 19.67 24.35 29.40
CA GLY A 58 19.91 24.81 28.04
C GLY A 58 19.01 24.13 26.98
N VAL A 59 17.96 23.38 27.40
CA VAL A 59 16.97 22.83 26.49
C VAL A 59 16.28 23.95 25.70
N THR A 60 16.08 23.75 24.41
CA THR A 60 15.37 24.72 23.57
C THR A 60 13.86 24.64 23.75
N THR A 61 13.13 25.73 23.47
CA THR A 61 11.65 25.69 23.48
C THR A 61 11.09 24.82 22.37
N VAL A 62 11.85 24.53 21.32
CA VAL A 62 11.49 23.57 20.24
C VAL A 62 11.52 22.14 20.79
N GLU A 63 12.60 21.77 21.50
CA GLU A 63 12.72 20.45 22.15
C GLU A 63 11.66 20.26 23.24
N LEU A 64 11.31 21.32 23.99
CA LEU A 64 10.22 21.27 24.96
C LEU A 64 8.86 21.01 24.31
N ASP A 65 8.55 21.70 23.21
CA ASP A 65 7.32 21.46 22.46
C ASP A 65 7.29 20.03 21.88
N THR A 66 8.43 19.52 21.41
CA THR A 66 8.56 18.13 20.93
C THR A 66 8.32 17.13 22.04
N LEU A 67 8.97 17.32 23.21
CA LEU A 67 8.78 16.46 24.37
C LEU A 67 7.33 16.49 24.90
N ALA A 68 6.69 17.67 24.89
CA ALA A 68 5.29 17.79 25.27
C ALA A 68 4.35 17.05 24.31
N ALA A 69 4.60 17.14 23.01
CA ALA A 69 3.85 16.41 21.99
C ALA A 69 4.01 14.88 22.14
N GLU A 70 5.24 14.41 22.34
CA GLU A 70 5.54 12.99 22.55
C GLU A 70 4.92 12.48 23.86
N THR A 71 4.99 13.26 24.93
CA THR A 71 4.35 12.93 26.21
C THR A 71 2.84 12.81 26.06
N ALA A 72 2.19 13.74 25.38
CA ALA A 72 0.76 13.66 25.08
C ALA A 72 0.44 12.43 24.19
N ALA A 73 1.29 12.13 23.19
CA ALA A 73 1.11 10.95 22.34
C ALA A 73 1.18 9.63 23.14
N MET A 74 2.09 9.53 24.13
CA MET A 74 2.15 8.37 25.04
C MET A 74 0.86 8.21 25.88
N MET A 75 0.17 9.29 26.17
CA MET A 75 -1.07 9.29 26.95
C MET A 75 -2.32 9.03 26.11
N THR A 76 -2.17 8.77 24.80
CA THR A 76 -3.30 8.43 23.92
C THR A 76 -4.05 7.18 24.39
N THR A 77 -3.38 6.30 25.12
CA THR A 77 -4.01 5.14 25.76
C THR A 77 -4.88 5.49 26.96
N ASP A 78 -4.71 6.65 27.56
CA ASP A 78 -5.53 7.11 28.68
C ASP A 78 -6.85 7.72 28.14
N HIS A 79 -6.76 8.51 27.07
CA HIS A 79 -7.93 9.04 26.35
C HIS A 79 -7.52 9.44 24.91
N PRO A 80 -8.40 9.21 23.87
CA PRO A 80 -8.09 9.53 22.47
C PRO A 80 -7.71 10.99 22.23
N ASP A 81 -8.25 11.92 23.00
CA ASP A 81 -8.00 13.35 22.87
C ASP A 81 -6.53 13.76 23.15
N TYR A 82 -5.77 12.93 23.87
CA TYR A 82 -4.34 13.14 24.02
C TYR A 82 -3.59 13.00 22.69
N GLY A 83 -4.08 12.15 21.78
CA GLY A 83 -3.52 12.03 20.44
C GLY A 83 -3.77 13.27 19.58
N LEU A 84 -4.95 13.89 19.73
CA LEU A 84 -5.26 15.17 19.10
C LEU A 84 -4.42 16.31 19.69
N LEU A 85 -4.28 16.34 21.00
CA LEU A 85 -3.44 17.35 21.69
C LEU A 85 -1.98 17.22 21.26
N ALA A 86 -1.45 16.02 21.18
CA ALA A 86 -0.09 15.75 20.70
C ALA A 86 0.14 16.32 19.30
N ALA A 87 -0.79 16.08 18.38
CA ALA A 87 -0.75 16.63 17.04
C ALA A 87 -0.81 18.16 17.04
N ARG A 88 -1.73 18.75 17.84
CA ARG A 88 -1.86 20.21 17.95
C ARG A 88 -0.60 20.88 18.49
N ILE A 89 0.08 20.27 19.45
CA ILE A 89 1.35 20.78 19.96
C ILE A 89 2.43 20.74 18.86
N ALA A 90 2.54 19.62 18.14
CA ALA A 90 3.52 19.46 17.05
C ALA A 90 3.24 20.43 15.90
N VAL A 91 1.98 20.57 15.44
CA VAL A 91 1.56 21.54 14.42
C VAL A 91 1.86 22.96 14.85
N SER A 92 1.48 23.34 16.06
CA SER A 92 1.78 24.68 16.60
C SER A 92 3.29 24.96 16.70
N ASN A 93 4.12 23.92 16.97
CA ASN A 93 5.58 24.03 16.92
C ASN A 93 6.05 24.37 15.51
N LEU A 94 5.60 23.61 14.48
CA LEU A 94 5.94 23.84 13.09
C LEU A 94 5.50 25.24 12.62
N HIS A 95 4.27 25.68 12.97
CA HIS A 95 3.75 26.99 12.59
C HIS A 95 4.58 28.15 13.14
N LYS A 96 5.21 27.99 14.31
CA LYS A 96 6.10 29.00 14.87
C LYS A 96 7.46 29.08 14.17
N GLU A 97 7.86 28.06 13.46
CA GLU A 97 9.14 27.95 12.77
C GLU A 97 9.02 28.24 11.27
N THR A 98 7.82 28.33 10.73
CA THR A 98 7.52 28.48 9.32
C THR A 98 6.73 29.76 9.04
N LYS A 99 6.94 30.33 7.85
CA LYS A 99 6.16 31.49 7.37
C LYS A 99 4.70 31.07 7.14
N GLU A 100 3.79 32.02 7.34
CA GLU A 100 2.36 31.77 7.18
C GLU A 100 1.92 31.85 5.71
N ARG A 101 2.41 32.87 5.00
CA ARG A 101 2.03 33.11 3.61
C ARG A 101 2.70 32.10 2.69
N PHE A 102 1.89 31.40 1.92
CA PHE A 102 2.35 30.41 0.93
C PHE A 102 3.31 31.02 -0.10
N SER A 103 2.98 32.21 -0.62
CA SER A 103 3.81 32.91 -1.60
C SER A 103 5.21 33.19 -1.09
N ASP A 104 5.37 33.52 0.20
CA ASP A 104 6.67 33.83 0.82
C ASP A 104 7.51 32.57 0.98
N VAL A 105 6.87 31.42 1.31
CA VAL A 105 7.54 30.12 1.38
C VAL A 105 8.01 29.67 -0.01
N VAL A 106 7.18 29.87 -1.02
CA VAL A 106 7.54 29.56 -2.42
C VAL A 106 8.69 30.42 -2.91
N GLU A 107 8.75 31.70 -2.51
CA GLU A 107 9.86 32.59 -2.84
C GLU A 107 11.18 32.10 -2.23
N ASP A 108 11.16 31.66 -0.95
CA ASP A 108 12.33 31.07 -0.30
C ASP A 108 12.80 29.79 -1.00
N LEU A 109 11.86 28.90 -1.36
CA LEU A 109 12.15 27.64 -2.07
C LEU A 109 12.70 27.89 -3.50
N TYR A 110 12.21 28.92 -4.18
CA TYR A 110 12.69 29.30 -5.51
C TYR A 110 14.09 29.92 -5.46
N ASN A 111 14.38 30.72 -4.45
CA ASN A 111 15.68 31.39 -4.27
C ASN A 111 16.67 30.59 -3.44
N MET A 112 16.37 29.32 -3.14
CA MET A 112 17.23 28.46 -2.33
C MET A 112 18.68 28.44 -2.81
N VAL A 113 19.62 28.69 -1.89
CA VAL A 113 21.05 28.52 -2.08
C VAL A 113 21.52 27.40 -1.15
N ASN A 114 22.23 26.42 -1.70
CA ASN A 114 22.82 25.36 -0.92
C ASN A 114 24.02 25.90 -0.13
N GLU A 115 23.97 25.88 1.19
CA GLU A 115 25.00 26.43 2.08
C GLU A 115 26.38 25.80 1.88
N LYS A 116 26.43 24.50 1.54
CA LYS A 116 27.70 23.78 1.37
C LYS A 116 28.40 24.09 0.06
N THR A 117 27.63 24.38 -1.00
CA THR A 117 28.18 24.57 -2.36
C THR A 117 28.10 26.02 -2.84
N GLY A 118 27.35 26.89 -2.16
CA GLY A 118 27.06 28.26 -2.58
C GLY A 118 26.25 28.36 -3.89
N ARG A 119 25.78 27.23 -4.45
CA ARG A 119 25.02 27.20 -5.70
C ARG A 119 23.55 27.41 -5.46
N ARG A 120 22.91 28.18 -6.37
CA ARG A 120 21.45 28.27 -6.39
C ARG A 120 20.86 26.93 -6.85
N THR A 121 19.95 26.39 -6.03
CA THR A 121 19.29 25.10 -6.28
C THR A 121 17.79 25.24 -6.05
N PRO A 122 17.04 25.87 -6.97
CA PRO A 122 15.61 26.14 -6.79
C PRO A 122 14.85 24.81 -6.63
N MET A 123 13.93 24.77 -5.66
CA MET A 123 13.05 23.64 -5.42
C MET A 123 11.66 23.83 -6.06
N ILE A 124 11.34 25.02 -6.50
CA ILE A 124 10.15 25.34 -7.28
C ILE A 124 10.58 25.71 -8.70
N SER A 125 9.84 25.26 -9.73
CA SER A 125 10.12 25.63 -11.11
C SER A 125 9.83 27.12 -11.36
N GLU A 126 10.54 27.72 -12.30
CA GLU A 126 10.33 29.13 -12.67
C GLU A 126 8.89 29.39 -13.13
N PHE A 127 8.31 28.45 -13.89
CA PHE A 127 6.94 28.51 -14.37
C PHE A 127 5.94 28.64 -13.21
N HIS A 128 6.02 27.72 -12.24
CA HIS A 128 5.10 27.73 -11.10
C HIS A 128 5.35 28.89 -10.12
N TYR A 129 6.60 29.32 -9.97
CA TYR A 129 6.95 30.50 -9.18
C TYR A 129 6.27 31.74 -9.71
N LYS A 130 6.29 32.00 -11.04
CA LYS A 130 5.62 33.14 -11.67
C LYS A 130 4.11 33.13 -11.44
N ILE A 131 3.48 31.96 -11.70
CA ILE A 131 2.04 31.78 -11.47
C ILE A 131 1.64 32.09 -10.02
N ILE A 132 2.39 31.51 -9.05
CA ILE A 132 2.11 31.70 -7.63
C ILE A 132 2.30 33.17 -7.21
N LYS A 133 3.33 33.83 -7.74
CA LYS A 133 3.60 35.25 -7.46
C LYS A 133 2.50 36.16 -8.00
N GLU A 134 2.06 35.94 -9.23
CA GLU A 134 0.99 36.70 -9.88
C GLU A 134 -0.37 36.49 -9.19
N ASN A 135 -0.61 35.33 -8.59
CA ASN A 135 -1.86 34.98 -7.92
C ASN A 135 -1.72 34.88 -6.38
N ALA A 136 -0.70 35.52 -5.81
CA ALA A 136 -0.32 35.38 -4.42
C ALA A 136 -1.46 35.64 -3.43
N ASP A 137 -2.19 36.75 -3.58
CA ASP A 137 -3.26 37.12 -2.64
C ASP A 137 -4.43 36.12 -2.72
N ARG A 138 -4.79 35.67 -3.90
CA ARG A 138 -5.84 34.68 -4.11
C ARG A 138 -5.48 33.30 -3.50
N LEU A 139 -4.26 32.83 -3.74
CA LEU A 139 -3.79 31.52 -3.22
C LEU A 139 -3.60 31.57 -1.70
N ASN A 140 -3.01 32.66 -1.17
CA ASN A 140 -2.84 32.81 0.28
C ASN A 140 -4.18 32.88 1.01
N SER A 141 -5.19 33.58 0.45
CA SER A 141 -6.52 33.66 1.08
C SER A 141 -7.34 32.37 1.00
N ALA A 142 -7.07 31.50 0.03
CA ALA A 142 -7.72 30.21 -0.10
C ALA A 142 -7.21 29.17 0.90
N ILE A 143 -6.00 29.35 1.44
CA ILE A 143 -5.40 28.42 2.39
C ILE A 143 -6.01 28.57 3.78
N ASN A 144 -6.45 27.44 4.35
CA ASN A 144 -6.96 27.35 5.71
C ASN A 144 -6.00 26.57 6.60
N HIS A 145 -5.13 27.27 7.33
CA HIS A 145 -4.13 26.67 8.23
C HIS A 145 -4.71 25.94 9.43
N GLU A 146 -5.96 26.23 9.83
CA GLU A 146 -6.64 25.52 10.92
C GLU A 146 -6.83 24.03 10.59
N ARG A 147 -6.90 23.68 9.32
CA ARG A 147 -6.99 22.27 8.88
C ARG A 147 -5.74 21.46 9.21
N ASP A 148 -4.57 22.07 9.45
CA ASP A 148 -3.38 21.37 9.94
C ASP A 148 -3.62 20.73 11.31
N PHE A 149 -4.46 21.34 12.17
CA PHE A 149 -4.80 20.82 13.49
C PHE A 149 -5.77 19.63 13.48
N THR A 150 -6.24 19.22 12.30
CA THR A 150 -7.09 18.03 12.13
C THR A 150 -6.30 16.73 11.89
N TYR A 151 -5.00 16.80 11.67
CA TYR A 151 -4.15 15.60 11.56
C TYR A 151 -4.00 14.93 12.94
N ASN A 152 -3.90 13.58 12.94
CA ASN A 152 -3.41 12.90 14.12
C ASN A 152 -1.87 13.02 14.23
N TYR A 153 -1.33 12.72 15.41
CA TYR A 153 0.10 12.90 15.66
C TYR A 153 1.00 12.14 14.67
N PHE A 154 0.68 10.88 14.38
CA PHE A 154 1.51 10.05 13.50
C PHE A 154 1.39 10.45 12.03
N GLY A 155 0.22 10.85 11.59
CA GLY A 155 -0.01 11.40 10.24
C GLY A 155 0.79 12.68 10.04
N PHE A 156 0.73 13.60 11.00
CA PHE A 156 1.51 14.84 10.98
C PHE A 156 3.03 14.57 11.00
N LYS A 157 3.51 13.68 11.89
CA LYS A 157 4.94 13.32 11.95
C LYS A 157 5.44 12.63 10.68
N THR A 158 4.56 11.91 9.98
CA THR A 158 4.87 11.32 8.68
C THR A 158 5.07 12.41 7.61
N LEU A 159 4.19 13.42 7.58
CA LEU A 159 4.34 14.59 6.71
C LEU A 159 5.65 15.34 7.00
N GLU A 160 5.88 15.69 8.25
CA GLU A 160 7.05 16.44 8.71
C GLU A 160 8.38 15.74 8.35
N ARG A 161 8.44 14.43 8.58
CA ARG A 161 9.66 13.65 8.33
C ARG A 161 9.96 13.51 6.83
N SER A 162 8.94 13.20 6.01
CA SER A 162 9.16 12.63 4.68
C SER A 162 8.57 13.44 3.54
N TYR A 163 7.64 14.37 3.77
CA TYR A 163 6.87 15.01 2.68
C TYR A 163 7.10 16.52 2.54
N LEU A 164 7.19 17.24 3.67
CA LEU A 164 7.35 18.69 3.66
C LEU A 164 8.73 19.10 3.14
N LEU A 165 8.80 20.11 2.28
CA LEU A 165 10.03 20.60 1.71
C LEU A 165 10.91 21.31 2.74
N LYS A 166 12.22 21.14 2.59
CA LYS A 166 13.26 21.59 3.51
C LYS A 166 14.28 22.46 2.78
N ILE A 167 14.74 23.54 3.41
CA ILE A 167 15.88 24.31 2.98
C ILE A 167 17.03 24.03 3.94
N ASN A 168 18.16 23.54 3.45
CA ASN A 168 19.34 23.20 4.25
C ASN A 168 19.01 22.35 5.51
N GLY A 169 18.10 21.38 5.35
CA GLY A 169 17.67 20.46 6.40
C GLY A 169 16.54 20.96 7.29
N LYS A 170 16.16 22.24 7.23
CA LYS A 170 15.07 22.82 8.00
C LYS A 170 13.78 22.81 7.20
N ILE A 171 12.68 22.36 7.81
CA ILE A 171 11.34 22.37 7.19
C ILE A 171 10.88 23.81 7.03
N VAL A 172 10.38 24.17 5.83
CA VAL A 172 9.83 25.50 5.53
C VAL A 172 8.37 25.44 5.10
N GLU A 173 7.89 24.29 4.62
CA GLU A 173 6.49 24.10 4.27
C GLU A 173 5.64 23.72 5.48
N ARG A 174 4.40 24.20 5.52
CA ARG A 174 3.30 23.65 6.32
C ARG A 174 2.55 22.61 5.48
N PRO A 175 1.77 21.67 6.07
CA PRO A 175 0.95 20.74 5.29
C PRO A 175 0.06 21.42 4.27
N GLN A 176 -0.62 22.52 4.65
CA GLN A 176 -1.47 23.25 3.72
C GLN A 176 -0.71 23.90 2.56
N HIS A 177 0.54 24.31 2.76
CA HIS A 177 1.41 24.80 1.68
C HIS A 177 1.73 23.67 0.69
N MET A 178 2.06 22.47 1.18
CA MET A 178 2.29 21.29 0.35
C MET A 178 1.06 20.98 -0.52
N LEU A 179 -0.13 20.98 0.08
CA LEU A 179 -1.37 20.66 -0.64
C LEU A 179 -1.70 21.72 -1.70
N MET A 180 -1.49 23.01 -1.42
CA MET A 180 -1.66 24.08 -2.42
C MET A 180 -0.60 23.98 -3.52
N ARG A 181 0.65 23.66 -3.17
CA ARG A 181 1.72 23.41 -4.16
C ARG A 181 1.35 22.26 -5.10
N VAL A 182 0.75 21.19 -4.58
CA VAL A 182 0.25 20.07 -5.40
C VAL A 182 -0.86 20.55 -6.34
N GLY A 183 -1.84 21.32 -5.85
CA GLY A 183 -2.92 21.86 -6.65
C GLY A 183 -2.40 22.73 -7.81
N VAL A 184 -1.54 23.71 -7.51
CA VAL A 184 -0.92 24.57 -8.54
C VAL A 184 0.00 23.78 -9.45
N GLY A 185 0.74 22.82 -8.90
CA GLY A 185 1.65 21.94 -9.66
C GLY A 185 0.95 21.09 -10.72
N ILE A 186 -0.31 20.70 -10.48
CA ILE A 186 -1.13 19.94 -11.43
C ILE A 186 -1.81 20.86 -12.44
N HIS A 187 -2.40 21.97 -11.98
CA HIS A 187 -3.29 22.77 -12.80
C HIS A 187 -2.63 24.02 -13.43
N GLY A 188 -1.44 24.42 -12.95
CA GLY A 188 -0.70 25.54 -13.50
C GLY A 188 -1.50 26.85 -13.41
N GLU A 189 -1.82 27.46 -14.56
CA GLU A 189 -2.54 28.74 -14.65
C GLU A 189 -4.02 28.64 -14.27
N ASP A 190 -4.62 27.44 -14.23
CA ASP A 190 -6.01 27.26 -13.81
C ASP A 190 -6.13 27.26 -12.27
N ILE A 191 -6.15 28.47 -11.73
CA ILE A 191 -6.17 28.70 -10.28
C ILE A 191 -7.47 28.18 -9.63
N ASP A 192 -8.60 28.19 -10.35
CA ASP A 192 -9.86 27.66 -9.82
C ASP A 192 -9.78 26.16 -9.60
N LYS A 193 -9.22 25.41 -10.56
CA LYS A 193 -8.99 23.97 -10.42
C LYS A 193 -7.90 23.65 -9.40
N ALA A 194 -6.87 24.48 -9.27
CA ALA A 194 -5.87 24.35 -8.25
C ALA A 194 -6.48 24.46 -6.83
N ILE A 195 -7.35 25.44 -6.61
CA ILE A 195 -8.04 25.65 -5.34
C ILE A 195 -9.08 24.53 -5.08
N GLU A 196 -9.82 24.08 -6.10
CA GLU A 196 -10.74 22.92 -5.97
C GLU A 196 -9.99 21.68 -5.50
N THR A 197 -8.87 21.37 -6.15
CA THR A 197 -8.00 20.24 -5.76
C THR A 197 -7.44 20.42 -4.35
N TYR A 198 -6.94 21.60 -4.01
CA TYR A 198 -6.47 21.92 -2.67
C TYR A 198 -7.54 21.68 -1.61
N ASN A 199 -8.76 22.16 -1.82
CA ASN A 199 -9.83 21.99 -0.84
C ASN A 199 -10.15 20.51 -0.58
N LEU A 200 -10.30 19.70 -1.64
CA LEU A 200 -10.59 18.27 -1.48
C LEU A 200 -9.44 17.50 -0.80
N LEU A 201 -8.18 17.82 -1.11
CA LEU A 201 -7.01 17.28 -0.44
C LEU A 201 -6.95 17.71 1.03
N SER A 202 -7.17 18.98 1.29
CA SER A 202 -7.12 19.60 2.63
C SER A 202 -8.24 19.11 3.54
N GLU A 203 -9.42 18.86 2.98
CA GLU A 203 -10.58 18.24 3.65
C GLU A 203 -10.48 16.71 3.75
N LYS A 204 -9.39 16.11 3.22
CA LYS A 204 -9.06 14.67 3.32
C LYS A 204 -9.99 13.73 2.56
N TYR A 205 -10.68 14.21 1.53
CA TYR A 205 -11.50 13.33 0.67
C TYR A 205 -10.67 12.36 -0.15
N PHE A 206 -9.46 12.76 -0.54
CA PHE A 206 -8.50 11.90 -1.25
C PHE A 206 -7.06 12.40 -1.04
N THR A 207 -6.10 11.62 -1.47
CA THR A 207 -4.71 12.05 -1.60
C THR A 207 -4.09 11.50 -2.87
N HIS A 208 -3.19 12.28 -3.48
CA HIS A 208 -2.30 11.77 -4.52
C HIS A 208 -1.23 10.87 -3.91
N ALA A 209 -0.63 10.01 -4.74
CA ALA A 209 0.48 9.17 -4.33
C ALA A 209 1.71 9.99 -3.95
N SER A 210 2.61 9.36 -3.17
CA SER A 210 3.80 10.01 -2.62
C SER A 210 4.66 10.76 -3.63
N PRO A 211 4.95 10.27 -4.85
CA PRO A 211 5.72 11.03 -5.83
C PRO A 211 5.09 12.37 -6.21
N THR A 212 3.78 12.41 -6.36
CA THR A 212 3.06 13.66 -6.63
C THR A 212 3.18 14.65 -5.48
N LEU A 213 3.03 14.19 -4.22
CA LEU A 213 3.19 15.03 -3.03
C LEU A 213 4.61 15.59 -2.89
N TYR A 214 5.62 14.80 -3.27
CA TYR A 214 7.03 15.23 -3.19
C TYR A 214 7.42 16.23 -4.28
N ALA A 215 6.99 15.99 -5.53
CA ALA A 215 7.59 16.57 -6.71
C ALA A 215 6.72 17.55 -7.47
N ALA A 216 5.44 17.71 -7.12
CA ALA A 216 4.57 18.67 -7.80
C ALA A 216 5.13 20.12 -7.67
N ALA A 217 5.10 20.87 -8.78
CA ALA A 217 5.64 22.21 -8.95
C ALA A 217 7.17 22.33 -8.86
N THR A 218 7.92 21.23 -8.71
CA THR A 218 9.39 21.26 -8.73
C THR A 218 9.94 21.34 -10.17
N PRO A 219 11.24 21.64 -10.35
CA PRO A 219 11.85 21.75 -11.69
C PRO A 219 11.83 20.44 -12.51
N LYS A 220 11.77 19.28 -11.85
CA LYS A 220 11.67 17.95 -12.48
C LYS A 220 10.54 17.17 -11.82
N PRO A 221 9.28 17.45 -12.18
CA PRO A 221 8.12 16.88 -11.49
C PRO A 221 7.89 15.43 -11.96
N GLN A 222 8.63 14.47 -11.43
CA GLN A 222 8.32 13.06 -11.61
C GLN A 222 7.22 12.67 -10.61
N LEU A 223 6.00 12.51 -11.13
CA LEU A 223 4.76 12.36 -10.34
C LEU A 223 4.23 10.93 -10.37
N SER A 224 4.82 10.05 -11.21
CA SER A 224 4.36 8.67 -11.41
C SER A 224 4.91 7.74 -10.33
N SER A 225 4.09 6.77 -9.90
CA SER A 225 4.47 5.84 -8.83
C SER A 225 5.00 4.52 -9.34
N CYS A 226 4.46 4.01 -10.45
CA CYS A 226 4.65 2.65 -10.90
C CYS A 226 5.14 2.61 -12.35
N PHE A 227 6.13 1.75 -12.59
CA PHE A 227 6.72 1.51 -13.89
C PHE A 227 6.83 -0.01 -14.13
N LEU A 228 6.37 -0.45 -15.31
CA LEU A 228 6.44 -1.83 -15.75
C LEU A 228 7.37 -1.92 -16.95
N LEU A 229 8.40 -2.74 -16.82
CA LEU A 229 9.38 -2.99 -17.87
C LEU A 229 9.31 -4.46 -18.30
N MET A 230 9.48 -4.69 -19.59
CA MET A 230 9.86 -6.02 -20.05
C MET A 230 11.36 -6.06 -20.37
N MET A 231 11.96 -7.24 -20.22
CA MET A 231 13.31 -7.48 -20.70
C MET A 231 13.28 -7.37 -22.23
N PRO A 232 14.01 -6.40 -22.84
CA PRO A 232 13.84 -6.13 -24.26
C PRO A 232 14.28 -7.30 -25.15
N GLU A 233 15.40 -7.94 -24.79
CA GLU A 233 15.91 -9.12 -25.50
C GLU A 233 16.83 -9.97 -24.62
N ASP A 234 17.04 -11.22 -25.02
CA ASP A 234 17.94 -12.18 -24.37
C ASP A 234 19.40 -11.96 -24.84
N SER A 235 19.96 -10.79 -24.51
CA SER A 235 21.33 -10.38 -24.81
C SER A 235 21.93 -9.57 -23.66
N ILE A 236 23.24 -9.48 -23.59
CA ILE A 236 23.94 -8.63 -22.61
C ILE A 236 23.51 -7.17 -22.77
N GLU A 237 23.37 -6.70 -24.00
CA GLU A 237 22.91 -5.33 -24.28
C GLU A 237 21.51 -5.10 -23.77
N GLY A 238 20.56 -6.00 -24.04
CA GLY A 238 19.19 -5.92 -23.57
C GLY A 238 19.08 -5.97 -22.06
N ILE A 239 19.80 -6.88 -21.40
CA ILE A 239 19.82 -7.02 -19.94
C ILE A 239 20.36 -5.75 -19.28
N PHE A 240 21.52 -5.24 -19.68
CA PHE A 240 22.11 -4.04 -19.07
C PHE A 240 21.37 -2.77 -19.43
N ASN A 241 20.75 -2.68 -20.60
CA ASN A 241 19.83 -1.59 -20.92
C ASN A 241 18.61 -1.56 -19.97
N CYS A 242 18.02 -2.73 -19.71
CA CYS A 242 16.94 -2.85 -18.74
C CYS A 242 17.38 -2.42 -17.32
N ILE A 243 18.55 -2.86 -16.85
CA ILE A 243 19.13 -2.46 -15.55
C ILE A 243 19.34 -0.95 -15.49
N THR A 244 19.87 -0.34 -16.55
CA THR A 244 20.11 1.10 -16.63
C THR A 244 18.78 1.88 -16.52
N LYS A 245 17.75 1.46 -17.23
CA LYS A 245 16.41 2.06 -17.14
C LYS A 245 15.84 1.92 -15.73
N CYS A 246 15.97 0.74 -15.10
CA CYS A 246 15.58 0.52 -13.70
C CYS A 246 16.29 1.51 -12.75
N ALA A 247 17.60 1.74 -12.94
CA ALA A 247 18.37 2.68 -12.12
C ALA A 247 17.86 4.13 -12.27
N TYR A 248 17.59 4.59 -13.49
CA TYR A 248 17.02 5.94 -13.73
C TYR A 248 15.63 6.13 -13.13
N ILE A 249 14.78 5.12 -13.24
CA ILE A 249 13.44 5.13 -12.68
C ILE A 249 13.51 5.14 -11.14
N SER A 250 14.32 4.27 -10.54
CA SER A 250 14.51 4.22 -9.09
C SER A 250 15.04 5.55 -8.54
N LYS A 251 16.09 6.12 -9.16
CA LYS A 251 16.60 7.46 -8.83
C LYS A 251 15.49 8.52 -8.80
N SER A 252 14.50 8.37 -9.64
CA SER A 252 13.37 9.30 -9.79
C SER A 252 12.15 8.90 -8.92
N ALA A 253 12.34 8.08 -7.89
CA ALA A 253 11.32 7.63 -6.93
C ALA A 253 10.21 6.72 -7.52
N GLY A 254 10.45 6.04 -8.64
CA GLY A 254 9.53 5.07 -9.24
C GLY A 254 9.70 3.66 -8.66
N GLY A 255 8.59 2.99 -8.33
CA GLY A 255 8.55 1.55 -8.06
C GLY A 255 8.52 0.75 -9.37
N ILE A 256 9.16 -0.42 -9.40
CA ILE A 256 9.46 -1.12 -10.66
C ILE A 256 8.95 -2.56 -10.63
N GLY A 257 8.24 -2.99 -11.70
CA GLY A 257 8.01 -4.38 -12.04
C GLY A 257 8.74 -4.73 -13.33
N VAL A 258 9.47 -5.86 -13.36
CA VAL A 258 10.20 -6.34 -14.53
C VAL A 258 9.82 -7.79 -14.80
N ASN A 259 9.44 -8.12 -16.02
CA ASN A 259 9.33 -9.52 -16.43
C ASN A 259 10.60 -10.02 -17.13
N VAL A 260 10.98 -11.27 -16.84
CA VAL A 260 12.19 -11.91 -17.34
C VAL A 260 11.91 -13.24 -18.02
N HIS A 261 10.69 -13.44 -18.51
CA HIS A 261 10.23 -14.70 -19.12
C HIS A 261 11.06 -15.12 -20.33
N ASN A 262 11.60 -14.17 -21.08
CA ASN A 262 12.29 -14.36 -22.35
C ASN A 262 13.81 -14.62 -22.20
N ILE A 263 14.35 -14.62 -21.00
CA ILE A 263 15.78 -14.88 -20.76
C ILE A 263 16.03 -16.39 -20.74
N ARG A 264 17.01 -16.85 -21.52
CA ARG A 264 17.37 -18.27 -21.62
C ARG A 264 17.74 -18.88 -20.29
N ALA A 265 17.35 -20.13 -20.09
CA ALA A 265 17.60 -20.89 -18.88
C ALA A 265 19.08 -21.28 -18.73
N LYS A 266 19.47 -21.64 -17.50
CA LYS A 266 20.78 -22.19 -17.18
C LYS A 266 21.09 -23.44 -18.03
N GLY A 267 22.34 -23.51 -18.54
CA GLY A 267 22.83 -24.62 -19.35
C GLY A 267 22.48 -24.53 -20.84
N THR A 268 21.71 -23.50 -21.25
CA THR A 268 21.40 -23.29 -22.68
C THR A 268 22.64 -22.85 -23.44
N TYR A 269 22.89 -23.45 -24.61
CA TYR A 269 24.02 -23.17 -25.44
C TYR A 269 24.06 -21.73 -25.97
N ILE A 270 25.23 -21.12 -25.96
CA ILE A 270 25.51 -19.78 -26.50
C ILE A 270 26.39 -19.91 -27.73
N ALA A 271 25.84 -19.74 -28.92
CA ALA A 271 26.52 -19.93 -30.20
C ALA A 271 27.77 -19.02 -30.36
N GLY A 272 27.70 -17.77 -29.94
CA GLY A 272 28.77 -16.79 -30.12
C GLY A 272 30.06 -17.09 -29.37
N THR A 273 29.96 -17.80 -28.24
CA THR A 273 31.12 -18.12 -27.39
C THR A 273 31.40 -19.62 -27.27
N ASN A 274 30.58 -20.46 -27.86
CA ASN A 274 30.59 -21.92 -27.67
C ASN A 274 30.49 -22.33 -26.19
N GLY A 275 29.81 -21.53 -25.39
CA GLY A 275 29.60 -21.73 -23.94
C GLY A 275 28.16 -22.03 -23.62
N VAL A 276 27.82 -21.96 -22.33
CA VAL A 276 26.49 -22.17 -21.83
C VAL A 276 26.03 -21.02 -20.91
N SER A 277 24.73 -20.74 -20.89
CA SER A 277 24.13 -19.72 -20.04
C SER A 277 24.23 -20.09 -18.56
N ASN A 278 24.49 -19.11 -17.72
CA ASN A 278 24.41 -19.23 -16.26
C ASN A 278 22.98 -19.09 -15.71
N GLY A 279 21.99 -18.77 -16.55
CA GLY A 279 20.59 -18.63 -16.21
C GLY A 279 20.21 -17.36 -15.45
N LEU A 280 19.03 -17.38 -14.84
CA LEU A 280 18.43 -16.20 -14.20
C LEU A 280 19.14 -15.75 -12.91
N VAL A 281 19.65 -16.67 -12.10
CA VAL A 281 20.15 -16.33 -10.76
C VAL A 281 21.29 -15.32 -10.78
N PRO A 282 22.40 -15.50 -11.53
CA PRO A 282 23.47 -14.51 -11.58
C PRO A 282 23.03 -13.17 -12.16
N MET A 283 22.16 -13.18 -13.17
CA MET A 283 21.59 -11.97 -13.75
C MET A 283 20.79 -11.20 -12.71
N LEU A 284 19.90 -11.86 -11.98
CA LEU A 284 19.05 -11.22 -10.97
C LEU A 284 19.85 -10.67 -9.79
N ARG A 285 21.03 -11.21 -9.50
CA ARG A 285 21.95 -10.62 -8.51
C ARG A 285 22.44 -9.24 -8.92
N VAL A 286 22.62 -8.97 -10.22
CA VAL A 286 22.97 -7.64 -10.70
C VAL A 286 21.82 -6.67 -10.47
N PHE A 287 20.57 -7.07 -10.74
CA PHE A 287 19.38 -6.29 -10.40
C PHE A 287 19.26 -6.05 -8.89
N ASN A 288 19.54 -7.07 -8.07
CA ASN A 288 19.54 -6.97 -6.61
C ASN A 288 20.50 -5.90 -6.10
N ASN A 289 21.73 -5.91 -6.59
CA ASN A 289 22.75 -4.94 -6.20
C ASN A 289 22.41 -3.54 -6.73
N THR A 290 21.79 -3.44 -7.90
CA THR A 290 21.30 -2.16 -8.43
C THR A 290 20.19 -1.57 -7.58
N ALA A 291 19.23 -2.38 -7.14
CA ALA A 291 18.17 -1.96 -6.24
C ALA A 291 18.72 -1.50 -4.88
N HIS A 292 19.71 -2.21 -4.36
CA HIS A 292 20.39 -1.85 -3.12
C HIS A 292 21.18 -0.53 -3.23
N TYR A 293 21.83 -0.29 -4.37
CA TYR A 293 22.66 0.90 -4.59
C TYR A 293 21.84 2.15 -4.92
N VAL A 294 20.79 2.04 -5.71
CA VAL A 294 20.03 3.18 -6.22
C VAL A 294 18.72 3.35 -5.43
N ASP A 295 18.80 4.14 -4.36
CA ASP A 295 17.62 4.49 -3.55
C ASP A 295 16.60 5.32 -4.32
N GLN A 296 15.33 5.12 -3.99
CA GLN A 296 14.23 5.91 -4.54
C GLN A 296 14.31 7.38 -4.08
N GLY A 297 14.44 8.29 -5.05
CA GLY A 297 14.42 9.73 -4.82
C GLY A 297 15.55 10.26 -3.92
N GLY A 298 16.67 9.56 -3.82
CA GLY A 298 17.82 9.95 -3.00
C GLY A 298 17.55 9.83 -1.50
N ASN A 299 17.61 8.64 -0.97
CA ASN A 299 17.41 8.26 0.45
C ASN A 299 15.98 8.48 0.99
N LYS A 300 14.97 8.68 0.14
CA LYS A 300 13.59 8.74 0.60
C LYS A 300 13.02 7.36 0.92
N ARG A 301 13.37 6.36 0.10
CA ARG A 301 13.01 4.93 0.27
C ARG A 301 14.10 4.06 -0.36
N PRO A 302 14.33 2.82 0.12
CA PRO A 302 15.17 1.84 -0.59
C PRO A 302 14.64 1.56 -1.99
N GLY A 303 15.54 1.28 -2.95
CA GLY A 303 15.16 0.81 -4.28
C GLY A 303 14.37 -0.50 -4.19
N ALA A 304 13.32 -0.66 -4.98
CA ALA A 304 12.44 -1.82 -4.92
C ALA A 304 12.03 -2.28 -6.32
N PHE A 305 12.42 -3.51 -6.67
CA PHE A 305 12.13 -4.14 -7.95
C PHE A 305 11.40 -5.47 -7.72
N ALA A 306 10.26 -5.66 -8.38
CA ALA A 306 9.55 -6.92 -8.44
C ALA A 306 9.86 -7.63 -9.76
N ILE A 307 10.27 -8.89 -9.66
CA ILE A 307 10.63 -9.74 -10.80
C ILE A 307 9.52 -10.73 -11.05
N TYR A 308 9.01 -10.73 -12.28
CA TYR A 308 7.92 -11.58 -12.73
C TYR A 308 8.43 -12.73 -13.59
N LEU A 309 8.03 -13.96 -13.26
CA LEU A 309 8.37 -15.16 -14.01
C LEU A 309 7.14 -16.05 -14.19
N GLU A 310 7.02 -16.64 -15.39
CA GLU A 310 6.02 -17.68 -15.65
C GLU A 310 6.52 -19.05 -15.18
N PRO A 311 5.64 -19.94 -14.63
CA PRO A 311 6.05 -21.20 -13.98
C PRO A 311 6.57 -22.26 -14.96
N TRP A 312 6.44 -22.08 -16.28
CA TRP A 312 7.01 -22.99 -17.28
C TRP A 312 8.52 -22.77 -17.49
N HIS A 313 9.11 -21.67 -17.00
CA HIS A 313 10.54 -21.41 -17.17
C HIS A 313 11.40 -22.45 -16.46
N ALA A 314 12.46 -22.94 -17.12
CA ALA A 314 13.27 -24.05 -16.58
C ALA A 314 13.99 -23.72 -15.27
N ASP A 315 14.30 -22.44 -15.01
CA ASP A 315 14.97 -21.97 -13.77
C ASP A 315 13.97 -21.67 -12.63
N ILE A 316 12.71 -22.08 -12.72
CA ILE A 316 11.65 -21.72 -11.77
C ILE A 316 11.97 -22.14 -10.32
N PHE A 317 12.56 -23.33 -10.10
CA PHE A 317 12.87 -23.78 -8.75
C PHE A 317 13.98 -22.95 -8.11
N GLU A 318 15.01 -22.57 -8.87
CA GLU A 318 16.07 -21.68 -8.43
C GLU A 318 15.54 -20.28 -8.13
N PHE A 319 14.60 -19.78 -8.94
CA PHE A 319 13.90 -18.52 -8.76
C PHE A 319 13.12 -18.48 -7.44
N LEU A 320 12.38 -19.54 -7.09
CA LEU A 320 11.62 -19.66 -5.85
C LEU A 320 12.50 -19.62 -4.59
N ASN A 321 13.79 -19.93 -4.73
CA ASN A 321 14.74 -19.96 -3.62
C ASN A 321 15.51 -18.63 -3.41
N LEU A 322 15.36 -17.65 -4.30
CA LEU A 322 16.18 -16.43 -4.28
C LEU A 322 16.00 -15.58 -3.01
N LYS A 323 14.81 -15.56 -2.42
CA LYS A 323 14.50 -14.75 -1.22
C LYS A 323 14.69 -15.49 0.10
N LYS A 324 15.02 -16.79 0.09
CA LYS A 324 15.17 -17.57 1.32
C LYS A 324 16.28 -17.02 2.22
N ASN A 325 16.04 -17.01 3.55
CA ASN A 325 16.99 -16.51 4.54
C ASN A 325 18.17 -17.47 4.79
N THR A 326 18.05 -18.71 4.33
CA THR A 326 19.06 -19.76 4.47
C THR A 326 19.81 -20.01 3.17
N GLY A 327 20.96 -20.68 3.26
CA GLY A 327 21.82 -21.03 2.11
C GLY A 327 22.87 -19.98 1.79
N LYS A 328 23.70 -20.26 0.77
CA LYS A 328 24.81 -19.40 0.35
C LYS A 328 24.31 -18.14 -0.33
N ASP A 329 24.94 -17.00 -0.04
CA ASP A 329 24.53 -15.69 -0.60
C ASP A 329 24.73 -15.61 -2.13
N GLU A 330 25.64 -16.38 -2.70
CA GLU A 330 25.90 -16.42 -4.15
C GLU A 330 24.71 -16.92 -4.97
N ILE A 331 23.78 -17.64 -4.33
CA ILE A 331 22.55 -18.15 -4.96
C ILE A 331 21.28 -17.48 -4.43
N ARG A 332 21.42 -16.28 -3.83
CA ARG A 332 20.32 -15.47 -3.27
C ARG A 332 20.32 -14.06 -3.89
N ALA A 333 19.14 -13.46 -3.90
CA ALA A 333 18.91 -12.06 -4.27
C ALA A 333 17.74 -11.52 -3.43
N ARG A 334 18.01 -11.24 -2.13
CA ARG A 334 16.99 -11.00 -1.11
C ARG A 334 16.36 -9.63 -1.14
N GLU A 335 17.02 -8.63 -1.76
CA GLU A 335 16.51 -7.26 -1.87
C GLU A 335 15.41 -7.13 -2.93
N LEU A 336 15.31 -8.10 -3.84
CA LEU A 336 14.27 -8.15 -4.87
C LEU A 336 12.97 -8.75 -4.31
N PHE A 337 11.87 -8.42 -4.97
CA PHE A 337 10.57 -9.04 -4.77
C PHE A 337 10.26 -9.99 -5.92
N TYR A 338 9.51 -11.04 -5.67
CA TYR A 338 9.27 -12.10 -6.65
C TYR A 338 7.79 -12.33 -6.85
N ALA A 339 7.39 -12.51 -8.11
CA ALA A 339 6.02 -12.72 -8.51
C ALA A 339 5.92 -13.82 -9.57
N LEU A 340 4.85 -14.61 -9.53
CA LEU A 340 4.51 -15.57 -10.56
C LEU A 340 3.40 -15.01 -11.46
N TRP A 341 3.60 -15.16 -12.75
CA TRP A 341 2.64 -14.84 -13.80
C TRP A 341 2.09 -16.14 -14.37
N ILE A 342 0.93 -16.59 -13.85
CA ILE A 342 0.48 -17.97 -13.90
C ILE A 342 -0.54 -18.16 -15.02
N PRO A 343 -0.25 -18.98 -16.07
CA PRO A 343 -1.24 -19.39 -17.06
C PRO A 343 -2.25 -20.38 -16.45
N ASP A 344 -3.49 -20.33 -16.91
CA ASP A 344 -4.56 -21.22 -16.45
C ASP A 344 -4.21 -22.70 -16.66
N LEU A 345 -3.46 -23.04 -17.71
CA LEU A 345 -3.00 -24.41 -17.98
C LEU A 345 -2.20 -24.99 -16.80
N PHE A 346 -1.35 -24.18 -16.15
CA PHE A 346 -0.62 -24.63 -14.96
C PHE A 346 -1.56 -25.01 -13.82
N MET A 347 -2.57 -24.18 -13.54
CA MET A 347 -3.57 -24.48 -12.52
C MET A 347 -4.36 -25.74 -12.83
N LYS A 348 -4.77 -25.92 -14.08
CA LYS A 348 -5.45 -27.15 -14.56
C LYS A 348 -4.56 -28.39 -14.37
N ARG A 349 -3.25 -28.29 -14.66
CA ARG A 349 -2.30 -29.41 -14.49
C ARG A 349 -2.03 -29.72 -13.02
N VAL A 350 -2.01 -28.71 -12.14
CA VAL A 350 -1.94 -28.93 -10.68
C VAL A 350 -3.19 -29.63 -10.18
N GLU A 351 -4.37 -29.21 -10.63
CA GLU A 351 -5.67 -29.80 -10.27
C GLU A 351 -5.78 -31.26 -10.68
N SER A 352 -5.33 -31.61 -11.88
CA SER A 352 -5.38 -32.97 -12.46
C SER A 352 -4.19 -33.85 -12.06
N ASN A 353 -3.25 -33.33 -11.25
CA ASN A 353 -1.94 -33.96 -10.97
C ASN A 353 -1.20 -34.37 -12.24
N GLY A 354 -1.24 -33.51 -13.24
CA GLY A 354 -0.60 -33.73 -14.54
C GLY A 354 0.89 -33.45 -14.54
N ILE A 355 1.55 -33.84 -15.61
CA ILE A 355 2.96 -33.51 -15.85
C ILE A 355 3.07 -32.04 -16.30
N TRP A 356 4.08 -31.33 -15.80
CA TRP A 356 4.43 -29.99 -16.18
C TRP A 356 5.83 -29.93 -16.79
N SER A 357 5.92 -29.41 -18.01
CA SER A 357 7.15 -29.33 -18.78
C SER A 357 7.83 -28.00 -18.53
N LEU A 358 9.06 -28.05 -18.05
CA LEU A 358 9.90 -26.86 -17.83
C LEU A 358 10.70 -26.60 -19.12
N MET A 359 10.51 -25.37 -19.64
CA MET A 359 11.01 -24.97 -20.96
C MET A 359 12.00 -23.83 -20.90
N CYS A 360 12.88 -23.76 -21.88
CA CYS A 360 13.74 -22.61 -22.11
C CYS A 360 13.13 -21.72 -23.19
N PRO A 361 12.96 -20.41 -22.97
CA PRO A 361 12.36 -19.52 -23.96
C PRO A 361 13.14 -19.43 -25.28
N HIS A 362 14.44 -19.71 -25.26
CA HIS A 362 15.26 -19.79 -26.48
C HIS A 362 14.88 -20.99 -27.36
N LEU A 363 14.54 -22.12 -26.75
CA LEU A 363 14.13 -23.34 -27.48
C LEU A 363 12.63 -23.37 -27.78
N CYS A 364 11.84 -22.65 -26.96
CA CYS A 364 10.38 -22.58 -27.00
C CYS A 364 9.92 -21.11 -27.06
N PRO A 365 10.23 -20.39 -28.15
CA PRO A 365 9.87 -18.97 -28.27
C PRO A 365 8.36 -18.77 -28.34
N GLY A 366 7.88 -17.59 -27.88
CA GLY A 366 6.49 -17.16 -28.03
C GLY A 366 5.58 -17.50 -26.86
N LEU A 367 5.97 -18.36 -25.91
CA LEU A 367 5.12 -18.72 -24.76
C LEU A 367 4.73 -17.51 -23.90
N SER A 368 5.60 -16.53 -23.76
CA SER A 368 5.27 -15.28 -23.04
C SER A 368 4.44 -14.30 -23.90
N ASP A 369 4.32 -14.52 -25.21
CA ASP A 369 3.68 -13.60 -26.15
C ASP A 369 2.22 -13.95 -26.43
N CYS A 370 1.71 -15.04 -25.88
CA CYS A 370 0.33 -15.51 -26.02
C CYS A 370 -0.26 -15.93 -24.69
N TRP A 371 -1.58 -16.04 -24.62
CA TRP A 371 -2.35 -16.44 -23.44
C TRP A 371 -3.60 -17.23 -23.85
N GLY A 372 -4.29 -17.83 -22.88
CA GLY A 372 -5.50 -18.62 -23.15
C GLY A 372 -5.24 -19.84 -24.04
N GLU A 373 -6.15 -20.13 -24.96
CA GLU A 373 -6.05 -21.27 -25.86
C GLU A 373 -4.82 -21.25 -26.77
N GLU A 374 -4.35 -20.05 -27.17
CA GLU A 374 -3.15 -19.93 -27.99
C GLU A 374 -1.91 -20.39 -27.23
N PHE A 375 -1.81 -20.00 -25.96
CA PHE A 375 -0.76 -20.46 -25.06
C PHE A 375 -0.84 -21.97 -24.86
N GLU A 376 -2.02 -22.52 -24.56
CA GLU A 376 -2.21 -23.97 -24.36
C GLU A 376 -1.77 -24.77 -25.58
N LYS A 377 -2.23 -24.39 -26.77
CA LYS A 377 -1.85 -25.05 -28.03
C LYS A 377 -0.35 -24.98 -28.32
N LEU A 378 0.27 -23.83 -28.07
CA LEU A 378 1.71 -23.66 -28.29
C LEU A 378 2.54 -24.48 -27.31
N TYR A 379 2.13 -24.46 -26.02
CA TYR A 379 2.79 -25.22 -24.96
C TYR A 379 2.71 -26.73 -25.20
N GLU A 380 1.52 -27.26 -25.49
CA GLU A 380 1.29 -28.67 -25.79
C GLU A 380 2.03 -29.12 -27.07
N LYS A 381 2.14 -28.25 -28.09
CA LYS A 381 2.96 -28.52 -29.27
C LYS A 381 4.43 -28.71 -28.89
N TYR A 382 5.01 -27.83 -28.03
CA TYR A 382 6.38 -27.99 -27.59
C TYR A 382 6.58 -29.25 -26.73
N GLU A 383 5.58 -29.64 -25.93
CA GLU A 383 5.61 -30.93 -25.21
C GLU A 383 5.64 -32.10 -26.17
N ALA A 384 4.79 -32.14 -27.18
CA ALA A 384 4.72 -33.19 -28.20
C ALA A 384 6.01 -33.26 -29.02
N ASP A 385 6.63 -32.13 -29.34
CA ASP A 385 7.90 -32.01 -30.04
C ASP A 385 9.13 -32.40 -29.15
N GLY A 386 8.92 -32.68 -27.85
CA GLY A 386 9.99 -33.00 -26.91
C GLY A 386 10.92 -31.82 -26.60
N LYS A 387 10.49 -30.58 -26.81
CA LYS A 387 11.28 -29.34 -26.63
C LYS A 387 11.23 -28.80 -25.20
N PHE A 388 11.37 -29.65 -24.22
CA PHE A 388 11.46 -29.28 -22.80
C PHE A 388 12.85 -29.59 -22.23
N VAL A 389 13.26 -28.86 -21.22
CA VAL A 389 14.51 -29.11 -20.48
C VAL A 389 14.32 -30.32 -19.55
N ARG A 390 13.21 -30.33 -18.82
CA ARG A 390 12.79 -31.42 -17.93
C ARG A 390 11.29 -31.39 -17.69
N GLN A 391 10.76 -32.51 -17.25
CA GLN A 391 9.37 -32.65 -16.83
C GLN A 391 9.27 -32.94 -15.32
N VAL A 392 8.26 -32.39 -14.70
CA VAL A 392 7.97 -32.60 -13.27
C VAL A 392 6.47 -32.80 -13.09
N GLU A 393 6.07 -33.43 -12.02
CA GLU A 393 4.66 -33.39 -11.59
C GLU A 393 4.29 -31.95 -11.24
N ALA A 394 3.16 -31.43 -11.74
CA ALA A 394 2.73 -30.05 -11.51
C ALA A 394 2.56 -29.77 -10.00
N GLN A 395 2.09 -30.75 -9.24
CA GLN A 395 1.93 -30.64 -7.78
C GLN A 395 3.28 -30.50 -7.06
N LYS A 396 4.37 -31.06 -7.59
CA LYS A 396 5.72 -30.87 -7.01
C LYS A 396 6.19 -29.42 -7.13
N LEU A 397 5.94 -28.77 -8.26
CA LEU A 397 6.23 -27.34 -8.41
C LEU A 397 5.30 -26.50 -7.54
N TRP A 398 4.01 -26.86 -7.47
CA TRP A 398 3.04 -26.20 -6.61
C TRP A 398 3.47 -26.24 -5.13
N HIS A 399 3.93 -27.40 -4.68
CA HIS A 399 4.47 -27.53 -3.31
C HIS A 399 5.65 -26.59 -3.06
N ALA A 400 6.58 -26.50 -4.01
CA ALA A 400 7.72 -25.57 -3.90
C ALA A 400 7.28 -24.09 -3.84
N ILE A 401 6.22 -23.73 -4.58
CA ILE A 401 5.62 -22.38 -4.54
C ILE A 401 5.06 -22.09 -3.13
N ILE A 402 4.25 -23.00 -2.61
CA ILE A 402 3.63 -22.87 -1.27
C ILE A 402 4.70 -22.77 -0.16
N ILE A 403 5.73 -23.60 -0.19
CA ILE A 403 6.85 -23.51 0.76
C ILE A 403 7.52 -22.14 0.70
N SER A 404 7.82 -21.63 -0.51
CA SER A 404 8.41 -20.31 -0.66
C SER A 404 7.52 -19.21 -0.06
N GLN A 405 6.21 -19.29 -0.23
CA GLN A 405 5.26 -18.35 0.33
C GLN A 405 5.23 -18.40 1.86
N VAL A 406 5.22 -19.60 2.45
CA VAL A 406 5.25 -19.77 3.91
C VAL A 406 6.55 -19.23 4.51
N GLU A 407 7.70 -19.46 3.85
CA GLU A 407 9.00 -19.03 4.35
C GLU A 407 9.27 -17.52 4.16
N THR A 408 8.76 -16.91 3.09
CA THR A 408 9.17 -15.55 2.69
C THR A 408 8.01 -14.56 2.48
N GLY A 409 6.76 -15.02 2.48
CA GLY A 409 5.60 -14.22 2.11
C GLY A 409 5.45 -13.99 0.61
N THR A 410 6.38 -14.51 -0.20
CA THR A 410 6.44 -14.41 -1.67
C THR A 410 6.71 -15.78 -2.28
N PRO A 411 6.46 -16.04 -3.57
CA PRO A 411 6.12 -15.09 -4.64
C PRO A 411 4.66 -14.61 -4.60
N TYR A 412 4.42 -13.42 -5.17
CA TYR A 412 3.08 -12.93 -5.46
C TYR A 412 2.41 -13.84 -6.49
N MET A 413 1.08 -13.92 -6.47
CA MET A 413 0.31 -14.81 -7.35
C MET A 413 -0.61 -13.98 -8.24
N LEU A 414 -0.32 -13.93 -9.55
CA LEU A 414 -1.14 -13.26 -10.53
C LEU A 414 -1.49 -14.23 -11.67
N TYR A 415 -2.75 -14.20 -12.11
CA TYR A 415 -3.27 -15.11 -13.13
C TYR A 415 -3.23 -14.45 -14.50
N LYS A 416 -2.32 -14.93 -15.35
CA LYS A 416 -2.02 -14.41 -16.69
C LYS A 416 -3.27 -14.27 -17.56
N ASP A 417 -4.07 -15.34 -17.62
CA ASP A 417 -5.24 -15.39 -18.49
C ASP A 417 -6.33 -14.42 -18.02
N ALA A 418 -6.59 -14.36 -16.70
CA ALA A 418 -7.54 -13.42 -16.13
C ALA A 418 -7.12 -11.95 -16.36
N CYS A 419 -5.83 -11.64 -16.20
CA CYS A 419 -5.30 -10.31 -16.47
C CYS A 419 -5.47 -9.89 -17.94
N ASN A 420 -5.16 -10.77 -18.88
CA ASN A 420 -5.27 -10.48 -20.31
C ASN A 420 -6.72 -10.46 -20.79
N LYS A 421 -7.52 -11.47 -20.44
CA LYS A 421 -8.92 -11.61 -20.85
C LYS A 421 -9.79 -10.43 -20.41
N LYS A 422 -9.50 -9.85 -19.24
CA LYS A 422 -10.29 -8.79 -18.60
C LYS A 422 -9.59 -7.42 -18.64
N SER A 423 -8.72 -7.18 -19.60
CA SER A 423 -8.05 -5.89 -19.78
C SER A 423 -8.67 -5.08 -20.90
N ASN A 424 -8.81 -3.77 -20.68
CA ASN A 424 -9.19 -2.86 -21.76
C ASN A 424 -8.03 -2.61 -22.74
N GLN A 425 -6.80 -3.05 -22.43
CA GLN A 425 -5.63 -2.96 -23.30
C GLN A 425 -5.34 -4.25 -24.09
N GLN A 426 -6.23 -5.22 -24.11
CA GLN A 426 -6.02 -6.50 -24.82
C GLN A 426 -5.85 -6.36 -26.34
N ASN A 427 -6.27 -5.24 -26.93
CA ASN A 427 -6.03 -4.92 -28.33
C ASN A 427 -4.59 -4.55 -28.67
N LEU A 428 -3.74 -4.31 -27.66
CA LEU A 428 -2.33 -3.93 -27.85
C LEU A 428 -1.41 -5.14 -27.97
N GLY A 429 -1.78 -6.25 -27.37
CA GLY A 429 -0.98 -7.48 -27.31
C GLY A 429 -1.07 -8.13 -25.94
N THR A 430 -0.21 -9.12 -25.68
CA THR A 430 -0.20 -9.86 -24.41
C THR A 430 0.46 -9.04 -23.31
N ILE A 431 -0.26 -8.86 -22.20
CA ILE A 431 0.26 -8.28 -20.96
C ILE A 431 1.08 -9.36 -20.23
N LYS A 432 2.30 -9.01 -19.81
CA LYS A 432 3.32 -9.98 -19.34
C LYS A 432 3.66 -9.89 -17.86
N SER A 433 3.24 -8.84 -17.19
CA SER A 433 3.54 -8.63 -15.77
C SER A 433 2.64 -7.56 -15.13
N SER A 434 2.87 -7.34 -13.86
CA SER A 434 2.33 -6.25 -13.07
C SER A 434 3.48 -5.40 -12.49
N ASN A 435 3.14 -4.45 -11.61
CA ASN A 435 4.09 -3.57 -10.94
C ASN A 435 4.65 -4.19 -9.64
N LEU A 436 5.28 -3.35 -8.82
CA LEU A 436 5.84 -3.72 -7.52
C LEU A 436 4.79 -4.26 -6.53
N CYS A 437 3.57 -3.73 -6.58
CA CYS A 437 2.52 -3.99 -5.59
C CYS A 437 1.28 -4.72 -6.15
N THR A 438 1.35 -5.22 -7.39
CA THR A 438 0.35 -6.11 -8.04
C THR A 438 -0.99 -5.47 -8.42
N GLU A 439 -1.16 -4.15 -8.30
CA GLU A 439 -2.39 -3.45 -8.69
C GLU A 439 -2.40 -2.97 -10.15
N ILE A 440 -1.23 -2.79 -10.77
CA ILE A 440 -1.12 -2.27 -12.14
C ILE A 440 -1.00 -3.42 -13.13
N VAL A 441 -1.90 -3.46 -14.09
CA VAL A 441 -1.89 -4.43 -15.19
C VAL A 441 -2.01 -3.67 -16.50
N GLU A 442 -0.85 -3.40 -17.10
CA GLU A 442 -0.70 -2.59 -18.31
C GLU A 442 0.19 -3.29 -19.34
N TYR A 443 -0.05 -2.99 -20.63
CA TYR A 443 0.76 -3.49 -21.73
C TYR A 443 2.16 -2.89 -21.71
N THR A 444 3.16 -3.72 -21.99
CA THR A 444 4.56 -3.35 -22.15
C THR A 444 5.15 -3.96 -23.40
N SER A 445 6.11 -3.25 -24.01
CA SER A 445 6.92 -3.73 -25.14
C SER A 445 8.37 -3.26 -24.96
N PRO A 446 9.33 -3.66 -25.81
CA PRO A 446 10.70 -3.13 -25.77
C PRO A 446 10.77 -1.60 -25.85
N ASP A 447 9.81 -0.97 -26.56
CA ASP A 447 9.75 0.48 -26.81
C ASP A 447 8.72 1.20 -25.91
N GLU A 448 7.97 0.48 -25.08
CA GLU A 448 6.92 1.01 -24.23
C GLU A 448 7.06 0.49 -22.79
N ILE A 449 7.47 1.39 -21.88
CA ILE A 449 7.45 1.14 -20.45
C ILE A 449 6.14 1.67 -19.89
N ALA A 450 5.33 0.78 -19.34
CA ALA A 450 4.05 1.18 -18.78
C ALA A 450 4.25 2.05 -17.53
N VAL A 451 3.40 3.05 -17.37
CA VAL A 451 3.47 4.03 -16.29
C VAL A 451 2.08 4.27 -15.73
N CYS A 452 1.93 4.22 -14.41
CA CYS A 452 0.68 4.58 -13.77
C CYS A 452 0.83 5.70 -12.74
N ASN A 453 -0.08 6.68 -12.83
CA ASN A 453 -0.24 7.77 -11.88
C ASN A 453 -1.37 7.43 -10.92
N LEU A 454 -1.11 7.56 -9.61
CA LEU A 454 -1.98 7.03 -8.58
C LEU A 454 -2.56 8.10 -7.67
N ALA A 455 -3.79 7.87 -7.23
CA ALA A 455 -4.45 8.58 -6.14
C ALA A 455 -5.36 7.63 -5.37
N SER A 456 -5.59 7.89 -4.08
CA SER A 456 -6.48 7.09 -3.25
C SER A 456 -7.58 7.95 -2.62
N VAL A 457 -8.83 7.52 -2.78
CA VAL A 457 -10.02 8.17 -2.22
C VAL A 457 -10.26 7.64 -0.81
N ALA A 458 -10.46 8.53 0.16
CA ALA A 458 -10.76 8.18 1.55
C ALA A 458 -12.26 7.88 1.68
N VAL A 459 -12.64 6.62 1.50
CA VAL A 459 -14.05 6.22 1.39
C VAL A 459 -14.85 6.36 2.70
N ASN A 460 -14.17 6.46 3.83
CA ASN A 460 -14.78 6.78 5.12
C ASN A 460 -15.33 8.22 5.20
N MET A 461 -14.83 9.14 4.37
CA MET A 461 -15.26 10.55 4.37
C MET A 461 -16.66 10.79 3.80
N PHE A 462 -17.24 9.77 3.16
CA PHE A 462 -18.58 9.83 2.57
C PHE A 462 -19.66 9.22 3.47
N VAL A 463 -19.29 8.88 4.71
CA VAL A 463 -20.22 8.35 5.71
C VAL A 463 -20.85 9.49 6.49
N ASN A 464 -22.19 9.59 6.47
CA ASN A 464 -22.95 10.39 7.42
C ASN A 464 -23.24 9.55 8.66
N THR A 465 -22.48 9.80 9.73
CA THR A 465 -22.56 8.99 10.97
C THR A 465 -23.87 9.19 11.74
N GLU A 466 -24.50 10.36 11.63
CA GLU A 466 -25.78 10.64 12.30
C GLU A 466 -26.92 9.87 11.66
N LYS A 467 -27.00 9.91 10.33
CA LYS A 467 -28.05 9.22 9.56
C LYS A 467 -27.70 7.77 9.24
N LYS A 468 -26.47 7.33 9.48
CA LYS A 468 -25.93 6.01 9.09
C LYS A 468 -26.14 5.69 7.60
N ILE A 469 -25.89 6.68 6.74
CA ILE A 469 -26.00 6.54 5.28
C ILE A 469 -24.66 6.86 4.61
N TYR A 470 -24.47 6.31 3.41
CA TYR A 470 -23.31 6.55 2.57
C TYR A 470 -23.64 7.49 1.41
N ASP A 471 -22.84 8.51 1.18
CA ASP A 471 -23.06 9.52 0.13
C ASP A 471 -22.33 9.12 -1.18
N PHE A 472 -22.97 8.30 -1.99
CA PHE A 472 -22.46 7.87 -3.29
C PHE A 472 -22.37 9.01 -4.31
N ASN A 473 -23.25 10.03 -4.23
CA ASN A 473 -23.19 11.16 -5.14
C ASN A 473 -21.91 11.98 -4.90
N LYS A 474 -21.60 12.29 -3.64
CA LYS A 474 -20.37 13.00 -3.31
C LYS A 474 -19.13 12.16 -3.69
N LEU A 475 -19.15 10.85 -3.48
CA LEU A 475 -18.09 9.94 -3.89
C LEU A 475 -17.86 10.02 -5.40
N LYS A 476 -18.93 9.99 -6.21
CA LYS A 476 -18.84 10.12 -7.67
C LYS A 476 -18.21 11.46 -8.08
N GLU A 477 -18.66 12.57 -7.53
CA GLU A 477 -18.12 13.91 -7.88
C GLU A 477 -16.63 14.05 -7.51
N VAL A 478 -16.23 13.59 -6.33
CA VAL A 478 -14.81 13.60 -5.94
C VAL A 478 -13.98 12.69 -6.89
N THR A 479 -14.51 11.53 -7.26
CA THR A 479 -13.83 10.63 -8.21
C THR A 479 -13.63 11.28 -9.57
N LYS A 480 -14.59 12.07 -10.04
CA LYS A 480 -14.46 12.84 -11.30
C LYS A 480 -13.32 13.84 -11.23
N VAL A 481 -13.17 14.58 -10.11
CA VAL A 481 -12.04 15.50 -9.92
C VAL A 481 -10.72 14.74 -9.90
N VAL A 482 -10.63 13.64 -9.17
CA VAL A 482 -9.42 12.79 -9.11
C VAL A 482 -9.03 12.28 -10.50
N THR A 483 -10.00 11.85 -11.30
CA THR A 483 -9.78 11.38 -12.68
C THR A 483 -9.18 12.50 -13.55
N LYS A 484 -9.74 13.72 -13.49
CA LYS A 484 -9.24 14.88 -14.23
C LYS A 484 -7.82 15.27 -13.79
N ASN A 485 -7.54 15.21 -12.50
CA ASN A 485 -6.21 15.48 -11.96
C ASN A 485 -5.18 14.46 -12.48
N LEU A 486 -5.49 13.16 -12.40
CA LEU A 486 -4.59 12.10 -12.86
C LEU A 486 -4.37 12.16 -14.39
N ASN A 487 -5.40 12.47 -15.16
CA ASN A 487 -5.26 12.70 -16.58
C ASN A 487 -4.32 13.88 -16.89
N LYS A 488 -4.42 14.98 -16.15
CA LYS A 488 -3.55 16.16 -16.31
C LYS A 488 -2.09 15.85 -15.93
N ILE A 489 -1.87 15.01 -14.90
CA ILE A 489 -0.54 14.58 -14.49
C ILE A 489 0.20 13.90 -15.64
N ILE A 490 -0.46 13.12 -16.50
CA ILE A 490 0.17 12.47 -17.66
C ILE A 490 0.89 13.50 -18.55
N ASP A 491 0.30 14.66 -18.76
CA ASP A 491 0.81 15.69 -19.66
C ASP A 491 1.97 16.50 -19.07
N ILE A 492 1.96 16.72 -17.75
CA ILE A 492 2.95 17.57 -17.05
C ILE A 492 4.09 16.80 -16.42
N ASN A 493 4.01 15.47 -16.39
CA ASN A 493 4.99 14.59 -15.72
C ASN A 493 6.36 14.67 -16.39
N PHE A 494 7.41 14.69 -15.57
CA PHE A 494 8.76 14.41 -16.04
C PHE A 494 8.96 12.90 -16.12
N TYR A 495 9.32 12.39 -17.28
CA TYR A 495 9.57 10.97 -17.50
C TYR A 495 11.07 10.67 -17.44
N PRO A 496 11.53 9.76 -16.54
CA PRO A 496 12.96 9.46 -16.40
C PRO A 496 13.58 8.75 -17.61
N VAL A 497 12.75 8.08 -18.42
CA VAL A 497 13.12 7.38 -19.65
C VAL A 497 12.10 7.65 -20.76
N PRO A 498 12.52 7.75 -22.03
CA PRO A 498 11.63 8.14 -23.13
C PRO A 498 10.53 7.12 -23.41
N GLU A 499 10.77 5.83 -23.23
CA GLU A 499 9.79 4.76 -23.44
C GLU A 499 8.60 4.86 -22.47
N ALA A 500 8.85 5.39 -21.27
CA ALA A 500 7.79 5.67 -20.29
C ALA A 500 6.86 6.79 -20.78
N LYS A 501 7.42 7.86 -21.35
CA LYS A 501 6.64 8.94 -21.97
C LYS A 501 5.83 8.43 -23.15
N THR A 502 6.45 7.63 -24.03
CA THR A 502 5.81 7.06 -25.21
C THR A 502 4.56 6.26 -24.81
N SER A 503 4.70 5.32 -23.88
CA SER A 503 3.59 4.48 -23.40
C SER A 503 2.48 5.32 -22.72
N ASN A 504 2.86 6.19 -21.78
CA ASN A 504 1.88 6.91 -20.97
C ASN A 504 1.06 7.92 -21.78
N MET A 505 1.71 8.65 -22.69
CA MET A 505 1.03 9.59 -23.61
C MET A 505 0.14 8.87 -24.61
N LYS A 506 0.52 7.68 -25.05
CA LYS A 506 -0.21 6.89 -26.06
C LYS A 506 -1.46 6.23 -25.50
N HIS A 507 -1.38 5.64 -24.32
CA HIS A 507 -2.46 4.83 -23.73
C HIS A 507 -3.21 5.56 -22.62
N ARG A 508 -2.62 6.56 -21.98
CA ARG A 508 -3.18 7.41 -20.91
C ARG A 508 -3.85 6.64 -19.77
N PRO A 509 -3.22 5.59 -19.22
CA PRO A 509 -3.76 4.90 -18.06
C PRO A 509 -3.62 5.74 -16.79
N ILE A 510 -4.56 5.58 -15.86
CA ILE A 510 -4.52 6.13 -14.51
C ILE A 510 -4.89 5.04 -13.50
N GLY A 511 -4.59 5.26 -12.23
CA GLY A 511 -4.91 4.30 -11.17
C GLY A 511 -5.55 4.97 -9.95
N ILE A 512 -6.85 4.85 -9.83
CA ILE A 512 -7.61 5.30 -8.67
C ILE A 512 -7.78 4.11 -7.72
N GLY A 513 -7.33 4.29 -6.49
CA GLY A 513 -7.56 3.36 -5.38
C GLY A 513 -8.37 3.99 -4.27
N ILE A 514 -8.43 3.28 -3.15
CA ILE A 514 -9.14 3.71 -1.95
C ILE A 514 -8.28 3.57 -0.71
N GLN A 515 -8.72 4.19 0.38
CA GLN A 515 -8.27 3.94 1.75
C GLN A 515 -9.45 4.09 2.70
N GLY A 516 -9.39 3.45 3.86
CA GLY A 516 -10.40 3.61 4.90
C GLY A 516 -11.69 2.81 4.69
N LEU A 517 -11.67 1.68 3.96
CA LEU A 517 -12.87 0.84 3.80
C LEU A 517 -13.33 0.26 5.14
N ALA A 518 -12.40 -0.25 5.95
CA ALA A 518 -12.70 -0.75 7.29
C ALA A 518 -13.26 0.36 8.20
N ASP A 519 -12.71 1.58 8.10
CA ASP A 519 -13.22 2.75 8.83
C ASP A 519 -14.65 3.09 8.40
N ALA A 520 -14.97 3.05 7.11
CA ALA A 520 -16.32 3.29 6.62
C ALA A 520 -17.33 2.28 7.19
N PHE A 521 -16.96 1.00 7.24
CA PHE A 521 -17.82 -0.05 7.84
C PHE A 521 -18.03 0.19 9.33
N ILE A 522 -16.98 0.52 10.08
CA ILE A 522 -17.06 0.82 11.51
C ILE A 522 -17.98 2.03 11.76
N LEU A 523 -17.82 3.12 10.99
CA LEU A 523 -18.63 4.33 11.11
C LEU A 523 -20.12 4.07 10.81
N LEU A 524 -20.42 3.18 9.88
CA LEU A 524 -21.79 2.72 9.58
C LEU A 524 -22.29 1.64 10.54
N ARG A 525 -21.45 1.16 11.47
CA ARG A 525 -21.76 0.07 12.40
C ARG A 525 -22.04 -1.27 11.71
N ILE A 526 -21.33 -1.53 10.61
CA ILE A 526 -21.46 -2.73 9.78
C ILE A 526 -20.24 -3.64 10.06
N PRO A 527 -20.44 -4.92 10.50
CA PRO A 527 -19.36 -5.89 10.61
C PRO A 527 -18.70 -6.16 9.24
N PHE A 528 -17.39 -6.29 9.19
CA PHE A 528 -16.64 -6.45 7.94
C PHE A 528 -17.09 -7.68 7.13
N ASP A 529 -17.47 -8.75 7.79
CA ASP A 529 -17.90 -10.02 7.21
C ASP A 529 -19.43 -10.17 7.03
N SER A 530 -20.16 -9.06 7.09
CA SER A 530 -21.61 -9.06 6.92
C SER A 530 -22.03 -8.94 5.44
N PRO A 531 -23.26 -9.37 5.08
CA PRO A 531 -23.81 -9.16 3.74
C PRO A 531 -23.89 -7.68 3.35
N GLU A 532 -24.19 -6.80 4.31
CA GLU A 532 -24.26 -5.36 4.10
C GLU A 532 -22.89 -4.79 3.71
N ALA A 533 -21.82 -5.29 4.33
CA ALA A 533 -20.45 -4.89 3.99
C ALA A 533 -20.05 -5.35 2.57
N LEU A 534 -20.44 -6.56 2.16
CA LEU A 534 -20.21 -7.06 0.80
C LEU A 534 -20.92 -6.17 -0.23
N LEU A 535 -22.18 -5.82 0.01
CA LEU A 535 -22.94 -4.94 -0.88
C LEU A 535 -22.34 -3.54 -0.96
N LEU A 536 -21.99 -2.94 0.19
CA LEU A 536 -21.39 -1.61 0.23
C LEU A 536 -20.02 -1.59 -0.47
N ASN A 537 -19.21 -2.62 -0.29
CA ASN A 537 -17.95 -2.79 -1.02
C ASN A 537 -18.17 -2.76 -2.54
N GLN A 538 -19.14 -3.51 -3.05
CA GLN A 538 -19.50 -3.51 -4.46
C GLN A 538 -19.98 -2.13 -4.93
N GLN A 539 -20.89 -1.48 -4.20
CA GLN A 539 -21.45 -0.18 -4.55
C GLN A 539 -20.43 0.95 -4.54
N ILE A 540 -19.45 0.92 -3.61
CA ILE A 540 -18.34 1.88 -3.59
C ILE A 540 -17.50 1.77 -4.88
N PHE A 541 -17.06 0.57 -5.24
CA PHE A 541 -16.25 0.38 -6.43
C PHE A 541 -17.02 0.57 -7.74
N GLU A 542 -18.29 0.22 -7.76
CA GLU A 542 -19.20 0.57 -8.86
C GLU A 542 -19.29 2.08 -9.07
N THR A 543 -19.41 2.86 -7.97
CA THR A 543 -19.47 4.32 -8.01
C THR A 543 -18.16 4.94 -8.48
N LEU A 544 -17.02 4.44 -7.99
CA LEU A 544 -15.69 4.89 -8.42
C LEU A 544 -15.50 4.65 -9.93
N TYR A 545 -15.83 3.46 -10.41
CA TYR A 545 -15.69 3.11 -11.83
C TYR A 545 -16.63 3.93 -12.71
N TYR A 546 -17.89 4.10 -12.28
CA TYR A 546 -18.87 4.95 -12.99
C TYR A 546 -18.40 6.41 -13.08
N GLY A 547 -18.00 7.01 -11.97
CA GLY A 547 -17.53 8.40 -11.92
C GLY A 547 -16.25 8.63 -12.72
N ALA A 548 -15.31 7.66 -12.68
CA ALA A 548 -14.08 7.73 -13.45
C ALA A 548 -14.33 7.60 -14.96
N LEU A 549 -15.20 6.70 -15.38
CA LEU A 549 -15.62 6.55 -16.79
C LEU A 549 -16.36 7.80 -17.29
N GLU A 550 -17.28 8.34 -16.48
CA GLU A 550 -18.03 9.56 -16.83
C GLU A 550 -17.06 10.74 -17.04
N ALA A 551 -16.12 10.96 -16.13
CA ALA A 551 -15.10 12.01 -16.26
C ALA A 551 -14.17 11.78 -17.45
N SER A 552 -13.75 10.52 -17.69
CA SER A 552 -12.90 10.19 -18.83
C SER A 552 -13.62 10.37 -20.16
N CYS A 553 -14.95 10.15 -20.20
CA CYS A 553 -15.80 10.42 -21.36
C CYS A 553 -15.96 11.94 -21.60
N GLU A 554 -16.17 12.74 -20.53
CA GLU A 554 -16.20 14.20 -20.60
C GLU A 554 -14.88 14.77 -21.13
N LEU A 555 -13.75 14.24 -20.69
CA LEU A 555 -12.42 14.63 -21.19
C LEU A 555 -12.25 14.26 -22.67
N ALA A 556 -12.74 13.08 -23.08
CA ALA A 556 -12.67 12.67 -24.48
C ALA A 556 -13.52 13.53 -25.41
N GLU A 557 -14.64 14.05 -24.93
CA GLU A 557 -15.48 15.00 -25.70
C GLU A 557 -14.71 16.31 -26.01
N ILE A 558 -13.81 16.74 -25.11
CA ILE A 558 -13.05 18.00 -25.25
C ILE A 558 -11.70 17.75 -25.94
N GLU A 559 -10.95 16.75 -25.51
CA GLU A 559 -9.55 16.52 -25.86
C GLU A 559 -9.34 15.34 -26.83
N GLY A 560 -10.41 14.61 -27.15
CA GLY A 560 -10.34 13.35 -27.92
C GLY A 560 -9.98 12.12 -27.09
N THR A 561 -10.12 10.95 -27.68
CA THR A 561 -9.78 9.67 -27.07
C THR A 561 -8.26 9.47 -26.97
N TYR A 562 -7.81 8.51 -26.15
CA TYR A 562 -6.42 8.06 -26.19
C TYR A 562 -6.09 7.39 -27.52
N SER A 563 -4.82 7.40 -27.95
CA SER A 563 -4.41 7.06 -29.33
C SER A 563 -4.78 5.62 -29.73
N THR A 564 -4.81 4.69 -28.78
CA THR A 564 -5.08 3.26 -29.03
C THR A 564 -6.49 2.84 -28.62
N TYR A 565 -7.42 3.79 -28.59
CA TYR A 565 -8.83 3.55 -28.23
C TYR A 565 -9.53 2.57 -29.18
N GLN A 566 -9.30 2.72 -30.48
CA GLN A 566 -9.94 1.89 -31.49
C GLN A 566 -9.51 0.42 -31.37
N GLY A 567 -10.48 -0.49 -31.41
CA GLY A 567 -10.26 -1.93 -31.22
C GLY A 567 -10.25 -2.40 -29.76
N SER A 568 -10.19 -1.46 -28.79
CA SER A 568 -10.29 -1.79 -27.37
C SER A 568 -11.69 -2.29 -27.00
N PRO A 569 -11.86 -3.06 -25.92
CA PRO A 569 -13.16 -3.49 -25.44
C PRO A 569 -14.15 -2.34 -25.20
N VAL A 570 -13.71 -1.23 -24.60
CA VAL A 570 -14.57 -0.06 -24.37
C VAL A 570 -15.04 0.57 -25.67
N SER A 571 -14.24 0.56 -26.74
CA SER A 571 -14.65 1.04 -28.06
C SER A 571 -15.74 0.17 -28.71
N LYS A 572 -15.88 -1.06 -28.24
CA LYS A 572 -16.92 -2.04 -28.64
C LYS A 572 -18.11 -2.06 -27.68
N GLY A 573 -18.15 -1.15 -26.69
CA GLY A 573 -19.22 -1.08 -25.69
C GLY A 573 -19.10 -2.08 -24.54
N THR A 574 -17.96 -2.79 -24.42
CA THR A 574 -17.70 -3.76 -23.36
C THR A 574 -16.94 -3.10 -22.23
N LEU A 575 -17.54 -3.01 -21.04
CA LEU A 575 -16.95 -2.46 -19.83
C LEU A 575 -16.40 -3.58 -18.94
N GLN A 576 -15.73 -3.21 -17.84
CA GLN A 576 -15.06 -4.19 -16.97
C GLN A 576 -16.04 -5.24 -16.41
N TYR A 577 -17.19 -4.81 -15.89
CA TYR A 577 -18.19 -5.73 -15.34
C TYR A 577 -18.79 -6.69 -16.40
N ASP A 578 -18.86 -6.26 -17.67
CA ASP A 578 -19.27 -7.15 -18.77
C ASP A 578 -18.23 -8.28 -18.95
N MET A 579 -16.92 -7.98 -18.85
CA MET A 579 -15.85 -8.98 -18.94
C MET A 579 -15.85 -9.98 -17.77
N TRP A 580 -16.47 -9.60 -16.64
CA TRP A 580 -16.66 -10.47 -15.49
C TRP A 580 -18.00 -11.20 -15.48
N ASN A 581 -18.86 -10.96 -16.46
CA ASN A 581 -20.25 -11.44 -16.52
C ASN A 581 -21.05 -11.08 -15.24
N VAL A 582 -20.82 -9.87 -14.72
CA VAL A 582 -21.50 -9.34 -13.53
C VAL A 582 -22.51 -8.28 -13.96
N THR A 583 -23.70 -8.35 -13.39
CA THR A 583 -24.70 -7.29 -13.54
C THR A 583 -24.47 -6.24 -12.46
N PRO A 584 -24.26 -4.97 -12.82
CA PRO A 584 -24.14 -3.88 -11.84
C PRO A 584 -25.39 -3.74 -10.98
N THR A 585 -25.24 -3.04 -9.85
CA THR A 585 -26.41 -2.69 -9.03
C THR A 585 -27.29 -1.67 -9.74
N LYS A 586 -28.46 -1.34 -9.18
CA LYS A 586 -29.34 -0.30 -9.74
C LYS A 586 -28.96 1.13 -9.26
N LEU A 587 -27.77 1.31 -8.72
CA LEU A 587 -27.33 2.59 -8.16
C LEU A 587 -27.13 3.66 -9.24
N TRP A 588 -26.59 3.25 -10.39
CA TRP A 588 -26.25 4.13 -11.51
C TRP A 588 -26.89 3.67 -12.81
N ASP A 589 -27.21 4.63 -13.70
CA ASP A 589 -27.73 4.31 -15.05
C ASP A 589 -26.58 4.08 -16.04
N TRP A 590 -26.14 2.84 -16.11
CA TRP A 590 -25.07 2.42 -17.02
C TRP A 590 -25.45 2.53 -18.49
N SER A 591 -26.77 2.50 -18.83
CA SER A 591 -27.21 2.60 -20.22
C SER A 591 -26.99 4.01 -20.80
N ILE A 592 -27.19 5.04 -19.98
CA ILE A 592 -26.90 6.42 -20.34
C ILE A 592 -25.39 6.61 -20.54
N LEU A 593 -24.58 6.12 -19.62
CA LEU A 593 -23.13 6.26 -19.71
C LEU A 593 -22.57 5.52 -20.92
N LYS A 594 -23.01 4.28 -21.19
CA LYS A 594 -22.61 3.54 -22.41
C LYS A 594 -22.95 4.28 -23.70
N LYS A 595 -24.10 4.96 -23.78
CA LYS A 595 -24.48 5.80 -24.94
C LYS A 595 -23.54 7.00 -25.11
N LYS A 596 -23.16 7.66 -24.01
CA LYS A 596 -22.19 8.77 -24.05
C LYS A 596 -20.81 8.28 -24.50
N ILE A 597 -20.34 7.15 -23.96
CA ILE A 597 -19.07 6.53 -24.35
C ILE A 597 -19.08 6.12 -25.82
N ALA A 598 -20.17 5.55 -26.32
CA ALA A 598 -20.30 5.19 -27.73
C ALA A 598 -20.19 6.42 -28.66
N LYS A 599 -20.61 7.59 -28.20
CA LYS A 599 -20.56 8.84 -28.97
C LYS A 599 -19.18 9.53 -28.91
N HIS A 600 -18.59 9.63 -27.71
CA HIS A 600 -17.40 10.45 -27.48
C HIS A 600 -16.13 9.62 -27.18
N GLY A 601 -16.26 8.34 -26.84
CA GLY A 601 -15.19 7.49 -26.35
C GLY A 601 -14.78 7.82 -24.92
N VAL A 602 -13.56 7.43 -24.55
CA VAL A 602 -12.92 7.77 -23.28
C VAL A 602 -11.49 8.24 -23.48
N ARG A 603 -11.02 9.13 -22.59
CA ARG A 603 -9.68 9.72 -22.65
C ARG A 603 -8.59 8.80 -22.07
N ASN A 604 -8.95 7.88 -21.15
CA ASN A 604 -8.03 7.04 -20.42
C ASN A 604 -8.30 5.57 -20.72
N SER A 605 -7.26 4.78 -20.98
CA SER A 605 -7.42 3.35 -21.28
C SER A 605 -7.76 2.51 -20.05
N LEU A 606 -7.28 2.90 -18.88
CA LEU A 606 -7.48 2.22 -17.59
C LEU A 606 -7.69 3.27 -16.50
N LEU A 607 -8.44 2.93 -15.46
CA LEU A 607 -8.95 3.90 -14.48
C LEU A 607 -8.70 3.51 -13.01
N LEU A 608 -9.01 2.28 -12.60
CA LEU A 608 -8.97 1.84 -11.22
C LEU A 608 -7.84 0.83 -10.96
N ALA A 609 -7.06 1.11 -9.91
CA ALA A 609 -5.97 0.25 -9.46
C ALA A 609 -5.75 0.43 -7.94
N PRO A 610 -6.53 -0.23 -7.07
CA PRO A 610 -6.37 -0.12 -5.63
C PRO A 610 -5.00 -0.58 -5.15
N MET A 611 -4.16 0.42 -4.79
CA MET A 611 -2.82 0.26 -4.26
C MET A 611 -2.84 0.06 -2.73
N PRO A 612 -1.70 -0.35 -2.10
CA PRO A 612 -1.67 -0.64 -0.66
C PRO A 612 -1.89 0.57 0.26
N THR A 613 -1.62 1.77 -0.16
CA THR A 613 -1.76 3.06 0.58
C THR A 613 -1.01 3.17 1.91
N ALA A 614 0.01 2.37 2.17
CA ALA A 614 0.68 2.25 3.46
C ALA A 614 1.08 3.59 4.14
N SER A 615 1.64 4.54 3.37
CA SER A 615 2.04 5.85 3.90
C SER A 615 0.90 6.88 3.83
N THR A 616 0.14 6.88 2.75
CA THR A 616 -0.90 7.88 2.49
C THR A 616 -2.14 7.68 3.37
N ALA A 617 -2.48 6.44 3.70
CA ALA A 617 -3.52 6.14 4.70
C ALA A 617 -3.11 6.62 6.09
N GLN A 618 -1.83 6.45 6.46
CA GLN A 618 -1.30 6.96 7.73
C GLN A 618 -1.38 8.49 7.82
N ILE A 619 -1.09 9.22 6.73
CA ILE A 619 -1.21 10.69 6.69
C ILE A 619 -2.65 11.12 6.99
N LEU A 620 -3.64 10.47 6.37
CA LEU A 620 -5.05 10.83 6.57
C LEU A 620 -5.64 10.24 7.87
N GLY A 621 -4.95 9.31 8.52
CA GLY A 621 -5.42 8.66 9.75
C GLY A 621 -6.39 7.51 9.53
N ASN A 622 -6.39 6.91 8.33
CA ASN A 622 -7.26 5.81 7.93
C ASN A 622 -6.55 4.45 7.99
N ASN A 623 -7.31 3.37 8.01
CA ASN A 623 -6.79 2.04 7.73
C ASN A 623 -6.37 1.92 6.25
N GLU A 624 -5.44 1.02 5.96
CA GLU A 624 -4.85 0.87 4.63
C GLU A 624 -5.86 0.31 3.62
N SER A 625 -5.97 0.96 2.46
CA SER A 625 -6.71 0.50 1.29
C SER A 625 -8.10 -0.09 1.64
N PHE A 626 -8.33 -1.32 1.22
CA PHE A 626 -9.54 -2.12 1.50
C PHE A 626 -9.32 -3.20 2.57
N GLU A 627 -8.23 -3.11 3.31
CA GLU A 627 -7.84 -4.11 4.31
C GLU A 627 -8.70 -4.03 5.58
N PRO A 628 -9.03 -5.17 6.22
CA PRO A 628 -9.48 -5.17 7.61
C PRO A 628 -8.37 -4.70 8.55
N TYR A 629 -8.71 -4.26 9.76
CA TYR A 629 -7.69 -3.98 10.77
C TYR A 629 -6.92 -5.26 11.15
N THR A 630 -5.59 -5.17 11.19
CA THR A 630 -4.73 -6.29 11.59
C THR A 630 -4.67 -6.48 13.11
N SER A 631 -4.90 -5.40 13.85
CA SER A 631 -4.93 -5.39 15.32
C SER A 631 -5.66 -4.13 15.79
N ASN A 632 -6.36 -4.21 16.93
CA ASN A 632 -6.96 -3.04 17.56
C ASN A 632 -5.98 -2.29 18.48
N ILE A 633 -4.80 -2.85 18.76
CA ILE A 633 -3.72 -2.18 19.50
C ILE A 633 -2.37 -2.66 18.96
N TYR A 634 -1.44 -1.74 18.75
CA TYR A 634 -0.10 -2.07 18.31
C TYR A 634 0.93 -1.09 18.90
N THR A 635 2.18 -1.54 19.02
CA THR A 635 3.28 -0.74 19.51
C THR A 635 4.00 -0.05 18.36
N ARG A 636 4.21 1.27 18.46
CA ARG A 636 5.08 2.03 17.57
C ARG A 636 6.36 2.42 18.28
N ARG A 637 7.49 2.18 17.60
CA ARG A 637 8.81 2.65 18.04
C ARG A 637 9.13 3.97 17.34
N VAL A 638 9.52 4.95 18.15
CA VAL A 638 10.04 6.25 17.72
C VAL A 638 11.31 6.56 18.50
N LEU A 639 12.03 7.63 18.17
CA LEU A 639 13.28 7.99 18.86
C LEU A 639 13.13 8.19 20.37
N SER A 640 11.99 8.71 20.80
CA SER A 640 11.67 8.97 22.21
C SER A 640 11.17 7.76 23.00
N GLY A 641 10.94 6.60 22.36
CA GLY A 641 10.46 5.39 23.02
C GLY A 641 9.41 4.61 22.24
N GLU A 642 8.70 3.73 22.94
CA GLU A 642 7.63 2.91 22.38
C GLU A 642 6.28 3.47 22.82
N PHE A 643 5.35 3.62 21.84
CA PHE A 643 3.97 4.01 22.10
C PHE A 643 3.01 2.88 21.77
N GLN A 644 1.98 2.79 22.57
CA GLN A 644 0.80 1.97 22.26
C GLN A 644 -0.20 2.81 21.45
N VAL A 645 -0.59 2.32 20.28
CA VAL A 645 -1.62 2.96 19.45
C VAL A 645 -2.83 2.06 19.43
N VAL A 646 -3.96 2.58 19.87
CA VAL A 646 -5.25 1.86 19.88
C VAL A 646 -6.07 2.31 18.68
N ASN A 647 -6.84 1.39 18.09
CA ASN A 647 -7.85 1.75 17.09
C ASN A 647 -8.77 2.83 17.70
N HIS A 648 -8.73 4.03 17.14
CA HIS A 648 -9.39 5.19 17.73
C HIS A 648 -10.91 5.04 17.78
N HIS A 649 -11.52 4.34 16.84
CA HIS A 649 -12.95 4.05 16.86
C HIS A 649 -13.32 3.14 18.04
N LEU A 650 -12.53 2.07 18.25
CA LEU A 650 -12.75 1.16 19.39
C LEU A 650 -12.54 1.89 20.72
N LEU A 651 -11.49 2.71 20.82
CA LEU A 651 -11.21 3.48 22.02
C LEU A 651 -12.36 4.43 22.36
N GLN A 652 -12.91 5.15 21.38
CA GLN A 652 -14.08 6.01 21.56
C GLN A 652 -15.33 5.22 22.01
N ASP A 653 -15.57 4.07 21.38
CA ASP A 653 -16.71 3.23 21.74
C ASP A 653 -16.61 2.68 23.18
N LEU A 654 -15.45 2.14 23.56
CA LEU A 654 -15.23 1.62 24.91
C LEU A 654 -15.25 2.73 25.97
N THR A 655 -14.72 3.92 25.67
CA THR A 655 -14.79 5.08 26.54
C THR A 655 -16.24 5.52 26.76
N ARG A 656 -17.03 5.62 25.69
CA ARG A 656 -18.45 5.98 25.74
C ARG A 656 -19.29 4.98 26.55
N LEU A 657 -18.92 3.69 26.50
CA LEU A 657 -19.57 2.61 27.27
C LEU A 657 -19.09 2.52 28.73
N GLY A 658 -18.08 3.33 29.12
CA GLY A 658 -17.46 3.28 30.43
C GLY A 658 -16.67 1.98 30.69
N LEU A 659 -16.23 1.31 29.62
CA LEU A 659 -15.48 0.05 29.68
C LEU A 659 -13.97 0.23 29.53
N TRP A 660 -13.50 1.44 29.19
CA TRP A 660 -12.09 1.71 28.97
C TRP A 660 -11.36 2.04 30.28
N ASP A 661 -10.42 1.20 30.65
CA ASP A 661 -9.50 1.36 31.77
C ASP A 661 -8.18 0.64 31.49
N ASP A 662 -7.20 0.73 32.40
CA ASP A 662 -5.92 0.03 32.28
C ASP A 662 -6.07 -1.49 32.24
N VAL A 663 -7.12 -2.07 32.84
CA VAL A 663 -7.37 -3.50 32.81
C VAL A 663 -7.81 -3.90 31.41
N MET A 664 -8.76 -3.17 30.83
CA MET A 664 -9.24 -3.39 29.46
C MET A 664 -8.09 -3.28 28.45
N LYS A 665 -7.26 -2.22 28.57
CA LYS A 665 -6.08 -2.04 27.74
C LYS A 665 -5.14 -3.26 27.81
N ASN A 666 -4.82 -3.70 29.02
CA ASN A 666 -3.95 -4.85 29.25
C ASN A 666 -4.54 -6.16 28.71
N GLN A 667 -5.87 -6.33 28.81
CA GLN A 667 -6.57 -7.48 28.23
C GLN A 667 -6.48 -7.48 26.70
N ILE A 668 -6.66 -6.33 26.03
CA ILE A 668 -6.52 -6.22 24.58
C ILE A 668 -5.08 -6.52 24.15
N ILE A 669 -4.06 -6.02 24.88
CA ILE A 669 -2.65 -6.32 24.63
C ILE A 669 -2.39 -7.83 24.80
N ALA A 670 -2.87 -8.43 25.88
CA ALA A 670 -2.70 -9.87 26.16
C ALA A 670 -3.34 -10.76 25.08
N ASN A 671 -4.44 -10.29 24.47
CA ASN A 671 -5.12 -10.95 23.35
C ASN A 671 -4.58 -10.52 21.96
N CYS A 672 -3.38 -9.94 21.89
CA CYS A 672 -2.72 -9.51 20.64
C CYS A 672 -3.59 -8.57 19.78
N GLY A 673 -4.38 -7.70 20.40
CA GLY A 673 -5.26 -6.74 19.76
C GLY A 673 -6.66 -7.25 19.41
N SER A 674 -6.98 -8.49 19.74
CA SER A 674 -8.34 -9.03 19.65
C SER A 674 -9.18 -8.62 20.85
N ILE A 675 -10.47 -8.40 20.64
CA ILE A 675 -11.45 -8.18 21.71
C ILE A 675 -12.45 -9.34 21.85
N GLN A 676 -12.34 -10.38 21.02
CA GLN A 676 -13.37 -11.41 20.94
C GLN A 676 -13.54 -12.20 22.24
N ASN A 677 -12.44 -12.51 22.92
CA ASN A 677 -12.44 -13.29 24.17
C ASN A 677 -12.48 -12.44 25.44
N ILE A 678 -12.63 -11.12 25.32
CA ILE A 678 -12.66 -10.24 26.50
C ILE A 678 -14.11 -10.20 27.05
N PRO A 679 -14.31 -10.57 28.33
CA PRO A 679 -15.63 -10.50 28.95
C PRO A 679 -16.08 -9.04 29.12
N GLY A 680 -17.40 -8.82 29.17
CA GLY A 680 -17.99 -7.49 29.41
C GLY A 680 -18.11 -6.59 28.17
N ILE A 681 -17.44 -6.89 27.06
CA ILE A 681 -17.64 -6.17 25.79
C ILE A 681 -18.89 -6.71 25.09
N PRO A 682 -19.84 -5.82 24.69
CA PRO A 682 -21.05 -6.22 23.97
C PRO A 682 -20.77 -6.96 22.65
N GLN A 683 -21.62 -7.90 22.27
CA GLN A 683 -21.43 -8.74 21.09
C GLN A 683 -21.48 -7.96 19.76
N ASP A 684 -22.27 -6.90 19.68
CA ASP A 684 -22.32 -6.01 18.52
C ASP A 684 -20.97 -5.28 18.30
N ILE A 685 -20.35 -4.82 19.39
CA ILE A 685 -19.00 -4.24 19.37
C ILE A 685 -17.96 -5.28 18.91
N LYS A 686 -18.01 -6.50 19.48
CA LYS A 686 -17.10 -7.57 19.09
C LYS A 686 -17.17 -7.88 17.59
N LYS A 687 -18.37 -7.93 17.02
CA LYS A 687 -18.57 -8.19 15.58
C LYS A 687 -17.96 -7.09 14.71
N ILE A 688 -18.07 -5.81 15.10
CA ILE A 688 -17.56 -4.67 14.32
C ILE A 688 -16.03 -4.61 14.32
N TYR A 689 -15.39 -4.94 15.45
CA TYR A 689 -13.94 -4.80 15.63
C TYR A 689 -13.18 -6.12 15.49
N LYS A 690 -13.68 -7.05 14.69
CA LYS A 690 -12.91 -8.24 14.28
C LYS A 690 -11.61 -7.80 13.59
N THR A 691 -10.52 -8.44 13.95
CA THR A 691 -9.25 -8.30 13.23
C THR A 691 -9.24 -9.18 12.00
N VAL A 692 -8.30 -8.94 11.08
CA VAL A 692 -8.16 -9.75 9.86
C VAL A 692 -7.94 -11.24 10.15
N TRP A 693 -7.37 -11.57 11.31
CA TRP A 693 -7.13 -12.96 11.76
C TRP A 693 -8.41 -13.69 12.17
N GLU A 694 -9.48 -12.96 12.44
CA GLU A 694 -10.79 -13.44 12.90
C GLU A 694 -11.84 -13.42 11.77
N ILE A 695 -11.46 -12.89 10.61
CA ILE A 695 -12.29 -12.83 9.41
C ILE A 695 -11.85 -13.96 8.48
N SER A 696 -12.81 -14.75 8.00
CA SER A 696 -12.54 -15.79 7.01
C SER A 696 -11.91 -15.20 5.74
N GLN A 697 -10.79 -15.76 5.27
CA GLN A 697 -10.17 -15.34 4.02
C GLN A 697 -11.08 -15.59 2.79
N LYS A 698 -12.05 -16.48 2.89
CA LYS A 698 -13.11 -16.65 1.89
C LYS A 698 -13.94 -15.36 1.73
N VAL A 699 -14.26 -14.65 2.82
CA VAL A 699 -14.94 -13.34 2.76
C VAL A 699 -14.06 -12.31 2.06
N VAL A 700 -12.78 -12.25 2.39
CA VAL A 700 -11.82 -11.34 1.76
C VAL A 700 -11.74 -11.59 0.26
N LEU A 701 -11.66 -12.86 -0.17
CA LEU A 701 -11.65 -13.24 -1.60
C LEU A 701 -12.97 -12.93 -2.31
N ASN A 702 -14.11 -13.14 -1.66
CA ASN A 702 -15.41 -12.74 -2.21
C ASN A 702 -15.49 -11.23 -2.41
N MET A 703 -15.12 -10.43 -1.41
CA MET A 703 -15.06 -8.98 -1.55
C MET A 703 -14.11 -8.56 -2.69
N ALA A 704 -12.97 -9.22 -2.83
CA ALA A 704 -12.02 -8.95 -3.90
C ALA A 704 -12.61 -9.25 -5.29
N ALA A 705 -13.40 -10.32 -5.43
CA ALA A 705 -14.07 -10.67 -6.67
C ALA A 705 -15.24 -9.69 -6.97
N ASP A 706 -16.05 -9.36 -5.95
CA ASP A 706 -17.19 -8.46 -6.11
C ASP A 706 -16.78 -7.05 -6.57
N ARG A 707 -15.73 -6.47 -5.92
CA ARG A 707 -15.18 -5.19 -6.38
C ARG A 707 -14.35 -5.33 -7.66
N GLY A 708 -13.75 -6.50 -7.92
CA GLY A 708 -12.94 -6.78 -9.10
C GLY A 708 -13.67 -6.57 -10.41
N ALA A 709 -14.99 -6.78 -10.41
CA ALA A 709 -15.85 -6.51 -11.57
C ALA A 709 -15.88 -5.01 -11.99
N PHE A 710 -15.41 -4.10 -11.12
CA PHE A 710 -15.34 -2.66 -11.37
C PHE A 710 -13.91 -2.12 -11.36
N ILE A 711 -12.90 -3.01 -11.28
CA ILE A 711 -11.48 -2.66 -11.32
C ILE A 711 -10.89 -3.12 -12.63
N ASP A 712 -10.62 -2.19 -13.52
CA ASP A 712 -10.11 -2.51 -14.87
C ASP A 712 -8.61 -2.88 -14.87
N GLN A 713 -7.82 -2.44 -13.92
CA GLN A 713 -6.49 -2.98 -13.65
C GLN A 713 -6.57 -4.15 -12.67
N SER A 714 -5.88 -4.12 -11.55
CA SER A 714 -5.95 -5.13 -10.50
C SER A 714 -5.95 -4.50 -9.10
N GLN A 715 -5.67 -5.28 -8.07
CA GLN A 715 -5.72 -4.85 -6.68
C GLN A 715 -4.62 -5.52 -5.85
N SER A 716 -4.03 -4.80 -4.91
CA SER A 716 -2.96 -5.29 -4.03
C SER A 716 -3.54 -6.14 -2.89
N LEU A 717 -4.01 -7.34 -3.21
CA LEU A 717 -4.74 -8.22 -2.30
C LEU A 717 -3.78 -9.02 -1.42
N ASN A 718 -3.72 -8.71 -0.11
CA ASN A 718 -3.01 -9.52 0.87
C ASN A 718 -3.87 -10.70 1.34
N ILE A 719 -3.21 -11.81 1.68
CA ILE A 719 -3.80 -12.97 2.33
C ILE A 719 -3.21 -13.07 3.73
N HIS A 720 -4.07 -13.23 4.74
CA HIS A 720 -3.67 -13.28 6.14
C HIS A 720 -4.05 -14.62 6.75
N ILE A 721 -3.07 -15.41 7.15
CA ILE A 721 -3.28 -16.70 7.79
C ILE A 721 -2.38 -16.79 9.02
N GLU A 722 -2.98 -17.05 10.19
CA GLU A 722 -2.22 -17.14 11.43
C GLU A 722 -1.22 -18.29 11.39
N LYS A 723 -1.67 -19.47 10.96
CA LYS A 723 -0.87 -20.70 10.83
C LYS A 723 -1.09 -21.29 9.44
N PRO A 724 -0.30 -20.88 8.44
CA PRO A 724 -0.49 -21.37 7.08
C PRO A 724 -0.13 -22.87 6.99
N THR A 725 -1.04 -23.64 6.41
CA THR A 725 -0.81 -25.03 6.01
C THR A 725 -0.87 -25.15 4.51
N TYR A 726 -0.26 -26.18 3.96
CA TYR A 726 -0.25 -26.46 2.54
C TYR A 726 -1.68 -26.55 1.96
N GLY A 727 -2.58 -27.28 2.63
CA GLY A 727 -3.96 -27.44 2.18
C GLY A 727 -4.77 -26.14 2.21
N VAL A 728 -4.64 -25.34 3.26
CA VAL A 728 -5.34 -24.03 3.37
C VAL A 728 -4.89 -23.06 2.27
N LEU A 729 -3.57 -22.93 2.05
CA LEU A 729 -3.06 -22.05 1.00
C LEU A 729 -3.48 -22.52 -0.40
N THR A 730 -3.42 -23.82 -0.66
CA THR A 730 -3.90 -24.39 -1.92
C THR A 730 -5.38 -24.08 -2.14
N SER A 731 -6.22 -24.29 -1.13
CA SER A 731 -7.65 -23.95 -1.19
C SER A 731 -7.89 -22.49 -1.50
N ILE A 732 -7.18 -21.58 -0.86
CA ILE A 732 -7.27 -20.12 -1.08
C ILE A 732 -6.89 -19.75 -2.52
N HIS A 733 -5.76 -20.26 -3.02
CA HIS A 733 -5.31 -19.94 -4.37
C HIS A 733 -6.27 -20.47 -5.43
N PHE A 734 -6.73 -21.71 -5.30
CA PHE A 734 -7.71 -22.28 -6.22
C PHE A 734 -9.07 -21.57 -6.15
N TYR A 735 -9.51 -21.18 -4.96
CA TYR A 735 -10.73 -20.40 -4.80
C TYR A 735 -10.62 -19.04 -5.50
N GLY A 736 -9.53 -18.30 -5.31
CA GLY A 736 -9.27 -17.03 -5.97
C GLY A 736 -9.18 -17.17 -7.50
N TRP A 737 -8.49 -18.20 -7.99
CA TRP A 737 -8.42 -18.50 -9.41
C TRP A 737 -9.79 -18.78 -10.00
N ARG A 738 -10.58 -19.66 -9.37
CA ARG A 738 -11.94 -19.99 -9.84
C ARG A 738 -12.91 -18.81 -9.75
N LYS A 739 -12.71 -17.88 -8.82
CA LYS A 739 -13.43 -16.61 -8.77
C LYS A 739 -13.03 -15.64 -9.88
N GLY A 740 -12.01 -15.95 -10.66
CA GLY A 740 -11.53 -15.14 -11.77
C GLY A 740 -10.73 -13.91 -11.34
N LEU A 741 -10.12 -13.91 -10.18
CA LEU A 741 -9.24 -12.83 -9.75
C LEU A 741 -8.06 -12.65 -10.71
N LYS A 742 -7.62 -11.42 -10.92
CA LYS A 742 -6.40 -11.08 -11.65
C LYS A 742 -5.17 -11.25 -10.74
N THR A 743 -5.18 -10.63 -9.56
CA THR A 743 -4.21 -10.88 -8.49
C THR A 743 -4.85 -11.81 -7.47
N GLY A 744 -4.29 -12.98 -7.29
CA GLY A 744 -4.72 -13.94 -6.27
C GLY A 744 -4.10 -13.68 -4.92
N MET A 745 -2.86 -13.16 -4.88
CA MET A 745 -2.17 -12.80 -3.64
C MET A 745 -1.03 -11.81 -3.91
N TYR A 746 -1.00 -10.70 -3.18
CA TYR A 746 0.16 -9.82 -3.04
C TYR A 746 1.13 -10.45 -2.04
N TYR A 747 0.98 -10.22 -0.75
CA TYR A 747 1.75 -10.91 0.28
C TYR A 747 0.92 -11.97 1.01
N LEU A 748 1.57 -13.08 1.36
CA LEU A 748 1.11 -13.91 2.45
C LEU A 748 1.59 -13.28 3.78
N ARG A 749 0.66 -12.90 4.63
CA ARG A 749 0.90 -12.38 5.97
C ARG A 749 0.61 -13.47 6.99
N THR A 750 1.58 -13.74 7.87
CA THR A 750 1.45 -14.73 8.95
C THR A 750 1.66 -14.06 10.29
N LYS A 751 1.06 -14.58 11.36
CA LYS A 751 1.41 -14.12 12.69
C LYS A 751 2.76 -14.68 13.10
N PRO A 752 3.64 -13.89 13.77
CA PRO A 752 4.87 -14.41 14.34
C PRO A 752 4.59 -15.56 15.33
N ALA A 753 5.37 -16.65 15.23
CA ALA A 753 5.24 -17.79 16.13
C ALA A 753 5.58 -17.44 17.59
N ALA A 754 6.46 -16.46 17.80
CA ALA A 754 6.78 -15.93 19.13
C ALA A 754 5.83 -14.78 19.46
N LYS A 755 5.07 -14.90 20.55
CA LYS A 755 4.36 -13.74 21.12
C LYS A 755 5.42 -12.70 21.48
N PRO A 756 5.25 -11.39 21.10
CA PRO A 756 6.14 -10.35 21.61
C PRO A 756 6.22 -10.49 23.12
N ILE A 757 7.43 -10.41 23.67
CA ILE A 757 7.62 -10.49 25.12
C ILE A 757 6.84 -9.33 25.73
N GLN A 758 5.78 -9.64 26.45
CA GLN A 758 4.85 -8.67 27.01
C GLN A 758 5.44 -8.16 28.34
N PHE A 759 6.49 -7.34 28.28
CA PHE A 759 7.11 -6.74 29.47
C PHE A 759 6.21 -5.73 30.21
N THR A 760 5.11 -5.29 29.58
CA THR A 760 4.23 -4.24 30.10
C THR A 760 2.92 -4.75 30.70
N VAL A 761 2.68 -6.06 30.68
CA VAL A 761 1.44 -6.62 31.27
C VAL A 761 1.68 -6.98 32.72
N ASP A 762 1.09 -6.21 33.61
CA ASP A 762 1.06 -6.53 35.05
C ASP A 762 0.14 -7.75 35.28
N LYS A 763 0.75 -8.95 35.34
CA LYS A 763 0.03 -10.21 35.51
C LYS A 763 -0.78 -10.27 36.80
N GLN A 764 -0.45 -9.49 37.81
CA GLN A 764 -1.18 -9.42 39.08
C GLN A 764 -2.54 -8.72 38.94
N LYS A 765 -2.66 -7.76 38.00
CA LYS A 765 -3.92 -7.07 37.72
C LYS A 765 -4.90 -7.85 36.86
N LEU A 766 -4.45 -8.90 36.16
CA LEU A 766 -5.30 -9.78 35.37
C LEU A 766 -6.07 -10.82 36.21
N LEU A 767 -5.64 -11.07 37.45
CA LEU A 767 -6.19 -12.12 38.33
C LEU A 767 -7.35 -11.69 39.23
N VAL A 768 -7.74 -10.42 39.21
CA VAL A 768 -8.80 -9.90 40.09
C VAL A 768 -10.13 -9.86 39.34
N LYS A 769 -10.68 -11.02 38.97
CA LYS A 769 -12.13 -11.25 38.72
C LYS A 769 -12.47 -12.62 38.13
N ASN A 770 -11.89 -13.70 38.61
CA ASN A 770 -12.43 -15.04 38.32
C ASN A 770 -12.47 -15.85 39.63
N ASP A 771 -13.53 -15.69 40.36
CA ASP A 771 -13.94 -16.67 41.37
C ASP A 771 -14.74 -17.81 40.70
N ALA A 772 -14.02 -18.85 40.27
CA ALA A 772 -14.56 -20.20 40.07
C ALA A 772 -13.42 -21.20 40.34
N PRO A 773 -13.66 -22.32 41.05
CA PRO A 773 -12.61 -23.13 41.62
C PRO A 773 -11.83 -23.93 40.54
N ALA A 774 -10.51 -23.90 40.70
CA ALA A 774 -9.58 -24.66 39.88
C ALA A 774 -9.58 -26.14 40.31
N GLU A 775 -9.71 -27.04 39.38
CA GLU A 775 -9.29 -28.43 39.53
C GLU A 775 -7.79 -28.57 39.28
N ASP A 776 -7.12 -29.22 40.19
CA ASP A 776 -5.68 -29.46 40.22
C ASP A 776 -5.23 -30.40 39.07
N PHE A 777 -4.27 -29.95 38.30
CA PHE A 777 -3.43 -30.84 37.48
C PHE A 777 -1.94 -30.59 37.80
N GLU A 778 -1.33 -31.59 38.43
CA GLU A 778 0.10 -31.67 38.69
C GLU A 778 0.92 -31.87 37.38
N PRO A 779 2.16 -31.35 37.31
CA PRO A 779 3.03 -31.54 36.14
C PRO A 779 3.87 -32.82 36.29
N SER A 780 3.70 -33.78 35.40
CA SER A 780 4.61 -34.92 35.30
C SER A 780 5.84 -34.56 34.46
N THR A 781 6.98 -34.59 35.15
CA THR A 781 8.31 -34.62 34.54
C THR A 781 8.61 -36.06 34.05
N SER A 782 9.03 -36.23 32.81
CA SER A 782 9.96 -37.32 32.44
C SER A 782 10.78 -36.96 31.21
N THR A 783 12.06 -36.88 31.45
CA THR A 783 13.16 -37.01 30.49
C THR A 783 13.30 -38.44 30.00
N LYS A 784 13.53 -38.68 28.71
CA LYS A 784 14.65 -39.44 28.14
C LYS A 784 14.49 -39.85 26.67
N ASN A 785 15.52 -39.44 25.92
CA ASN A 785 16.25 -40.21 24.89
C ASN A 785 15.59 -40.71 23.59
N GLY A 786 16.02 -40.16 22.47
CA GLY A 786 16.96 -40.79 21.53
C GLY A 786 16.38 -41.88 20.61
N ASP A 787 16.57 -41.67 19.29
CA ASP A 787 16.46 -42.70 18.23
C ASP A 787 15.05 -43.13 17.80
N SER A 788 14.49 -42.43 16.85
CA SER A 788 13.54 -42.98 15.86
C SER A 788 13.15 -41.90 14.79
N ILE A 789 14.10 -41.32 14.11
CA ILE A 789 13.81 -40.49 12.95
C ILE A 789 14.29 -41.23 11.70
N LYS A 790 13.43 -42.08 11.13
CA LYS A 790 13.59 -42.57 9.74
C LYS A 790 12.38 -43.33 9.15
N LYS A 791 11.22 -43.37 9.81
CA LYS A 791 10.05 -44.10 9.27
C LYS A 791 8.70 -43.36 9.28
N ILE A 792 8.71 -42.03 9.51
CA ILE A 792 7.48 -41.23 9.62
C ILE A 792 7.30 -40.31 8.40
N GLU A 793 8.26 -40.16 7.52
CA GLU A 793 8.16 -39.24 6.39
C GLU A 793 7.19 -39.69 5.28
N ASN A 794 7.05 -40.99 5.02
CA ASN A 794 6.19 -41.45 3.91
C ASN A 794 4.66 -41.43 4.22
N SER A 795 4.25 -41.45 5.48
CA SER A 795 2.82 -41.41 5.81
C SER A 795 2.25 -39.98 5.93
N LYS A 796 3.10 -38.97 6.17
CA LYS A 796 2.69 -37.56 6.18
C LYS A 796 2.48 -37.04 4.79
N ASP A 797 3.30 -37.44 3.83
CA ASP A 797 3.21 -37.02 2.44
C ASP A 797 1.92 -37.52 1.79
N ASP A 798 1.48 -38.74 2.09
CA ASP A 798 0.22 -39.29 1.57
C ASP A 798 -1.02 -38.62 2.18
N GLU A 799 -0.98 -38.26 3.46
CA GLU A 799 -2.06 -37.53 4.13
C GLU A 799 -2.14 -36.09 3.65
N GLU A 800 -0.99 -35.44 3.41
CA GLU A 800 -0.91 -34.10 2.82
C GLU A 800 -1.37 -34.11 1.36
N LEU A 801 -1.05 -35.13 0.59
CA LEU A 801 -1.52 -35.28 -0.77
C LEU A 801 -3.04 -35.49 -0.84
N ALA A 802 -3.61 -36.30 0.05
CA ALA A 802 -5.04 -36.49 0.16
C ALA A 802 -5.79 -35.20 0.53
N ARG A 803 -5.24 -34.41 1.45
CA ARG A 803 -5.75 -33.08 1.82
C ARG A 803 -5.67 -32.08 0.65
N LEU A 804 -4.58 -32.15 -0.14
CA LEU A 804 -4.42 -31.35 -1.34
C LEU A 804 -5.51 -31.64 -2.36
N VAL A 805 -5.74 -32.92 -2.68
CA VAL A 805 -6.79 -33.34 -3.64
C VAL A 805 -8.17 -32.86 -3.18
N CYS A 806 -8.49 -33.01 -1.90
CA CYS A 806 -9.75 -32.52 -1.32
C CYS A 806 -9.88 -31.00 -1.44
N SER A 807 -8.83 -30.22 -1.08
CA SER A 807 -8.86 -28.76 -1.13
C SER A 807 -8.87 -28.20 -2.56
N ILE A 808 -8.25 -28.90 -3.52
CA ILE A 808 -8.31 -28.54 -4.95
C ILE A 808 -9.70 -28.82 -5.52
N GLN A 809 -10.31 -29.96 -5.20
CA GLN A 809 -11.62 -30.34 -5.72
C GLN A 809 -12.78 -29.51 -5.15
N ASN A 810 -12.68 -29.09 -3.89
CA ASN A 810 -13.73 -28.35 -3.18
C ASN A 810 -13.19 -27.11 -2.45
N PRO A 811 -12.55 -26.16 -3.13
CA PRO A 811 -11.92 -25.01 -2.44
C PRO A 811 -12.91 -24.08 -1.75
N GLY A 812 -14.18 -24.06 -2.18
CA GLY A 812 -15.24 -23.27 -1.58
C GLY A 812 -15.93 -23.90 -0.36
N ALA A 813 -15.73 -25.20 -0.13
CA ALA A 813 -16.35 -25.97 0.96
C ALA A 813 -15.41 -26.20 2.15
N CYS A 814 -14.16 -25.73 2.05
CA CYS A 814 -13.18 -25.93 3.11
C CYS A 814 -13.44 -24.96 4.29
N ASP A 815 -13.93 -25.50 5.41
CA ASP A 815 -14.17 -24.74 6.65
C ASP A 815 -12.88 -24.22 7.30
N MET A 816 -11.71 -24.72 6.87
CA MET A 816 -10.41 -24.31 7.41
C MET A 816 -9.98 -22.90 6.99
N CYS A 817 -10.62 -22.29 5.97
CA CYS A 817 -10.41 -20.88 5.64
C CYS A 817 -11.03 -19.91 6.67
N GLY A 818 -11.69 -20.41 7.68
CA GLY A 818 -12.39 -19.66 8.72
C GLY A 818 -11.71 -19.62 10.08
N ALA A 819 -10.51 -20.19 10.24
CA ALA A 819 -9.79 -20.22 11.52
C ALA A 819 -8.80 -19.07 11.66
#